data_3c9b28d7cea22c7bc2100fad4f4fda3a
#
_entry.id   3c9b28d7cea22c7bc2100fad4f4fda3a
#
_cell.length_a   1.000
_cell.length_b   1.000
_cell.length_c   1.000
_cell.angle_alpha   90.00
_cell.angle_beta   90.00
_cell.angle_gamma   90.00
#
_symmetry.space_group_name_H-M   'P 1'
#
loop_
_entity.id
_entity.type
_entity.pdbx_description
1 polymer ?
#
loop_
_entity_poly.entity_id
_entity_poly.type
_entity_poly.pdbx_seq_one_letter_code
_entity_poly.pdbx_strand_id
1 'polypeptide(L)'
;MQDTVPEQQDAAEPLAPNRRPRRHLPWPILVVSAVVLFNLIVLRAEARPVQNLNDASVHRSMIAWAEDRWREGHLPFDGWYPDLSLGSSRFHHYQSFPHVLTGLVAVPLGSERALAWTLYLGLAFWPFAVYAGGRLLGWGPWVCAIAAACSPLILSEPGLGYEWGSYAWRGYGTWTQLWGMWLLPFAWGLSWRAISRGRSYWLASLVLALTIAVHLLTGYLALLSLGIFVLVSFRSFWKRLARAALIGFGALLVAAWVVVPLVADRLWTVQDEFSRGKIYYDSFGAKQILSWFASGEIFDRSRIVPLVTILVVAGLVVALWRFRREERARVLLGVFMISLLLFFGRSTLGPVLKLLPGSGDLFLRRFVFGVHLAGLYLAGIGAVRLGQFGLALLRRVRLHGRAAIAVASVAGVVFLAPAFVDRASWAATGARWIDEQAVFDATEGADVSALIQIALENGPGRFYGGMRSNWGARYRIGQVPMYAVLLAHSVEGVGFTRPTWSLSSPIEYRFSETNPAHYDLFDIRYLILSQDRRPPVDAEELARRGRHVLYEVRSGGYVEIVDVLPAVEAGRTDLGAQVAPWLGSDLPSRGANPGIAFEGHAAPDATTTEDAVPEDPPGLVAAEAVDLREGVATTTVALGRPAMVMLKTSFDPRWQVTVDGVAAQPQMIAPSFVGRLVPAGRHVVRFEYEPYPRYDVLLLIGALTLAGLAFGPGWLERRRSAAGASGTGGVADDQELIGDA
;
A
#
# COMPACT_ATOMS: atom_id res chain seq x y z
N MET A 1 -92.72 -14.59 -22.07
CA MET A 1 -91.60 -15.43 -22.56
C MET A 1 -90.34 -14.94 -21.93
N GLN A 2 -89.92 -15.55 -20.83
CA GLN A 2 -88.80 -15.26 -20.04
C GLN A 2 -87.61 -16.08 -20.52
N ASP A 3 -86.56 -15.47 -20.98
CA ASP A 3 -85.30 -16.16 -21.31
C ASP A 3 -84.38 -16.02 -20.12
N THR A 4 -84.11 -17.13 -19.46
CA THR A 4 -83.16 -17.29 -18.37
C THR A 4 -81.78 -17.58 -18.97
N VAL A 5 -80.82 -16.73 -18.62
CA VAL A 5 -79.39 -16.90 -18.88
C VAL A 5 -78.82 -17.88 -17.84
N PRO A 6 -78.00 -18.89 -18.21
CA PRO A 6 -77.37 -19.79 -17.24
C PRO A 6 -76.09 -19.17 -16.68
N GLU A 7 -76.00 -19.20 -15.36
CA GLU A 7 -74.84 -18.86 -14.52
C GLU A 7 -73.71 -19.87 -14.82
N GLN A 8 -72.62 -19.39 -15.34
CA GLN A 8 -71.36 -20.14 -15.44
C GLN A 8 -70.66 -20.21 -14.07
N GLN A 9 -70.66 -21.39 -13.46
CA GLN A 9 -69.85 -21.76 -12.32
C GLN A 9 -68.40 -21.81 -12.74
N ASP A 10 -67.57 -20.83 -12.20
CA ASP A 10 -66.13 -20.87 -12.27
C ASP A 10 -65.62 -22.11 -11.49
N ALA A 11 -65.17 -23.13 -12.20
CA ALA A 11 -64.47 -24.26 -11.64
C ALA A 11 -63.03 -23.78 -11.24
N ALA A 12 -62.77 -23.72 -9.96
CA ALA A 12 -61.42 -23.43 -9.43
C ALA A 12 -60.41 -24.46 -9.93
N GLU A 13 -59.47 -24.05 -10.76
CA GLU A 13 -58.30 -24.86 -11.13
C GLU A 13 -57.54 -25.32 -9.89
N PRO A 14 -57.16 -26.60 -9.77
CA PRO A 14 -56.34 -27.07 -8.64
C PRO A 14 -54.96 -26.43 -8.69
N LEU A 15 -54.58 -25.69 -7.66
CA LEU A 15 -53.24 -25.12 -7.42
C LEU A 15 -52.18 -26.19 -7.66
N ALA A 16 -51.38 -26.01 -8.70
CA ALA A 16 -50.27 -26.89 -9.03
C ALA A 16 -49.35 -27.04 -7.79
N PRO A 17 -48.88 -28.25 -7.45
CA PRO A 17 -48.08 -28.49 -6.26
C PRO A 17 -46.81 -27.60 -6.28
N ASN A 18 -46.61 -26.83 -5.21
CA ASN A 18 -45.51 -25.93 -4.97
C ASN A 18 -44.18 -26.71 -5.12
N ARG A 19 -43.62 -26.73 -6.34
CA ARG A 19 -42.35 -27.39 -6.60
C ARG A 19 -41.31 -26.64 -5.80
N ARG A 20 -40.90 -27.20 -4.63
CA ARG A 20 -39.73 -26.76 -3.86
C ARG A 20 -38.59 -26.54 -4.85
N PRO A 21 -37.91 -25.36 -4.84
CA PRO A 21 -36.81 -25.11 -5.74
C PRO A 21 -35.76 -26.21 -5.50
N ARG A 22 -35.45 -27.00 -6.51
CA ARG A 22 -34.37 -27.96 -6.49
C ARG A 22 -33.12 -27.19 -6.06
N ARG A 23 -32.59 -27.47 -4.87
CA ARG A 23 -31.29 -26.95 -4.40
C ARG A 23 -30.24 -27.48 -5.38
N HIS A 24 -29.98 -26.75 -6.45
CA HIS A 24 -28.86 -27.05 -7.32
C HIS A 24 -27.59 -26.88 -6.52
N LEU A 25 -26.72 -27.88 -6.46
CA LEU A 25 -25.40 -27.80 -5.86
C LEU A 25 -24.70 -26.55 -6.42
N PRO A 26 -24.11 -25.70 -5.58
CA PRO A 26 -23.52 -24.45 -6.03
C PRO A 26 -22.13 -24.68 -6.65
N TRP A 27 -22.08 -25.48 -7.74
CA TRP A 27 -20.86 -25.86 -8.44
C TRP A 27 -19.83 -24.71 -8.63
N PRO A 28 -20.24 -23.47 -9.02
CA PRO A 28 -19.28 -22.37 -9.14
C PRO A 28 -18.59 -22.05 -7.81
N ILE A 29 -19.29 -22.12 -6.69
CA ILE A 29 -18.71 -21.87 -5.35
C ILE A 29 -17.77 -23.02 -4.98
N LEU A 30 -18.13 -24.27 -5.29
CA LEU A 30 -17.24 -25.41 -5.06
C LEU A 30 -15.92 -25.30 -5.83
N VAL A 31 -15.96 -24.82 -7.09
CA VAL A 31 -14.74 -24.54 -7.85
C VAL A 31 -13.87 -23.50 -7.14
N VAL A 32 -14.45 -22.39 -6.70
CA VAL A 32 -13.71 -21.35 -5.96
C VAL A 32 -13.13 -21.91 -4.65
N SER A 33 -13.94 -22.69 -3.91
CA SER A 33 -13.48 -23.33 -2.66
C SER A 33 -12.35 -24.32 -2.90
N ALA A 34 -12.38 -25.07 -3.99
CA ALA A 34 -11.29 -25.98 -4.36
C ALA A 34 -9.99 -25.24 -4.67
N VAL A 35 -10.09 -24.08 -5.33
CA VAL A 35 -8.91 -23.22 -5.60
C VAL A 35 -8.36 -22.58 -4.32
N VAL A 36 -9.24 -22.15 -3.41
CA VAL A 36 -8.83 -21.67 -2.09
C VAL A 36 -8.14 -22.79 -1.31
N LEU A 37 -8.69 -23.98 -1.30
CA LEU A 37 -8.08 -25.15 -0.66
C LEU A 37 -6.69 -25.47 -1.28
N PHE A 38 -6.59 -25.43 -2.61
CA PHE A 38 -5.30 -25.56 -3.30
C PHE A 38 -4.29 -24.51 -2.79
N ASN A 39 -4.67 -23.23 -2.74
CA ASN A 39 -3.81 -22.18 -2.22
C ASN A 39 -3.42 -22.41 -0.75
N LEU A 40 -4.38 -22.81 0.11
CA LEU A 40 -4.11 -23.12 1.51
C LEU A 40 -3.06 -24.24 1.66
N ILE A 41 -3.13 -25.25 0.80
CA ILE A 41 -2.18 -26.38 0.84
C ILE A 41 -0.79 -25.94 0.33
N VAL A 42 -0.73 -25.29 -0.85
CA VAL A 42 0.55 -25.00 -1.50
C VAL A 42 1.30 -23.83 -0.85
N LEU A 43 0.58 -22.91 -0.19
CA LEU A 43 1.14 -21.73 0.47
C LEU A 43 1.34 -21.92 1.98
N ARG A 44 1.07 -23.10 2.55
CA ARG A 44 1.10 -23.32 4.01
C ARG A 44 2.39 -22.88 4.70
N ALA A 45 3.51 -22.93 3.99
CA ALA A 45 4.80 -22.51 4.52
C ALA A 45 4.87 -21.00 4.80
N GLU A 46 4.11 -20.17 4.03
CA GLU A 46 4.05 -18.72 4.23
C GLU A 46 3.47 -18.32 5.61
N ALA A 47 2.73 -19.24 6.28
CA ALA A 47 2.21 -19.02 7.63
C ALA A 47 3.30 -19.18 8.71
N ARG A 48 4.47 -19.72 8.36
CA ARG A 48 5.58 -19.90 9.29
C ARG A 48 6.30 -18.57 9.51
N PRO A 49 6.42 -18.10 10.77
CA PRO A 49 7.18 -16.90 11.06
C PRO A 49 8.68 -17.19 10.83
N VAL A 50 9.29 -16.41 9.94
CA VAL A 50 10.73 -16.41 9.66
C VAL A 50 11.16 -14.99 9.31
N GLN A 51 12.45 -14.68 9.40
CA GLN A 51 12.99 -13.44 8.90
C GLN A 51 12.65 -13.28 7.40
N ASN A 52 12.25 -12.08 7.02
CA ASN A 52 11.66 -11.85 5.71
C ASN A 52 12.61 -11.13 4.74
N LEU A 53 12.42 -11.40 3.45
CA LEU A 53 13.11 -10.73 2.36
C LEU A 53 12.48 -9.36 2.03
N ASN A 54 13.24 -8.50 1.39
CA ASN A 54 12.80 -7.24 0.80
C ASN A 54 12.02 -6.34 1.80
N ASP A 55 10.88 -5.80 1.36
CA ASP A 55 10.05 -4.87 2.13
C ASP A 55 9.31 -5.53 3.31
N ALA A 56 9.31 -6.84 3.40
CA ALA A 56 8.62 -7.53 4.49
C ALA A 56 9.24 -7.20 5.87
N SER A 57 10.56 -6.91 5.93
CA SER A 57 11.21 -6.43 7.16
C SER A 57 10.65 -5.08 7.60
N VAL A 58 10.42 -4.16 6.64
CA VAL A 58 9.78 -2.86 6.90
C VAL A 58 8.35 -3.04 7.40
N HIS A 59 7.58 -3.91 6.75
CA HIS A 59 6.20 -4.16 7.18
C HIS A 59 6.16 -4.77 8.59
N ARG A 60 7.10 -5.67 8.92
CA ARG A 60 7.20 -6.25 10.27
C ARG A 60 7.53 -5.17 11.31
N SER A 61 8.53 -4.32 11.07
CA SER A 61 8.89 -3.25 11.99
C SER A 61 7.74 -2.24 12.17
N MET A 62 7.05 -1.83 11.07
CA MET A 62 5.87 -0.96 11.17
C MET A 62 4.71 -1.62 11.95
N ILE A 63 4.51 -2.93 11.79
CA ILE A 63 3.50 -3.67 12.57
C ILE A 63 3.90 -3.70 14.05
N ALA A 64 5.18 -3.92 14.37
CA ALA A 64 5.69 -3.92 15.73
C ALA A 64 5.52 -2.54 16.40
N TRP A 65 5.84 -1.45 15.69
CA TRP A 65 5.58 -0.10 16.17
C TRP A 65 4.08 0.13 16.46
N ALA A 66 3.19 -0.30 15.56
CA ALA A 66 1.75 -0.18 15.77
C ALA A 66 1.25 -1.09 16.91
N GLU A 67 1.84 -2.29 17.11
CA GLU A 67 1.58 -3.19 18.22
C GLU A 67 1.91 -2.54 19.55
N ASP A 68 3.08 -1.88 19.66
CA ASP A 68 3.52 -1.17 20.87
C ASP A 68 2.54 -0.05 21.21
N ARG A 69 2.15 0.79 20.23
CA ARG A 69 1.16 1.85 20.42
C ARG A 69 -0.21 1.31 20.89
N TRP A 70 -0.67 0.19 20.33
CA TRP A 70 -1.91 -0.46 20.80
C TRP A 70 -1.80 -0.95 22.25
N ARG A 71 -0.63 -1.47 22.66
CA ARG A 71 -0.38 -1.93 24.06
C ARG A 71 -0.41 -0.76 25.06
N GLU A 72 0.08 0.39 24.62
CA GLU A 72 0.08 1.63 25.41
C GLU A 72 -1.29 2.32 25.44
N GLY A 73 -2.26 1.84 24.66
CA GLY A 73 -3.60 2.43 24.56
C GLY A 73 -3.69 3.62 23.61
N HIS A 74 -2.68 3.82 22.76
CA HIS A 74 -2.63 4.86 21.76
C HIS A 74 -3.10 4.36 20.39
N LEU A 75 -3.76 5.25 19.61
CA LEU A 75 -4.14 4.96 18.23
C LEU A 75 -2.93 5.14 17.30
N PRO A 76 -2.45 4.08 16.59
CA PRO A 76 -1.27 4.15 15.76
C PRO A 76 -1.55 4.73 14.36
N PHE A 77 -2.23 5.89 14.28
CA PHE A 77 -2.50 6.57 13.01
C PHE A 77 -1.38 7.52 12.61
N ASP A 78 -0.64 8.04 13.59
CA ASP A 78 0.46 8.97 13.42
C ASP A 78 1.41 8.89 14.62
N GLY A 79 2.64 9.34 14.44
CA GLY A 79 3.69 9.35 15.43
C GLY A 79 5.06 9.24 14.78
N TRP A 80 6.10 9.49 15.55
CA TRP A 80 7.45 9.35 15.03
C TRP A 80 7.84 7.87 14.92
N TYR A 81 8.29 7.47 13.74
CA TYR A 81 8.79 6.13 13.44
C TYR A 81 10.31 6.18 13.22
N PRO A 82 11.14 5.79 14.22
CA PRO A 82 12.58 6.00 14.18
C PRO A 82 13.36 4.91 13.44
N ASP A 83 12.82 3.69 13.30
CA ASP A 83 13.58 2.49 12.94
C ASP A 83 14.19 2.54 11.52
N LEU A 84 13.77 3.48 10.65
CA LEU A 84 14.17 3.54 9.26
C LEU A 84 14.48 4.95 8.80
N SER A 85 15.60 5.10 8.06
CA SER A 85 15.99 6.35 7.38
C SER A 85 16.07 7.55 8.30
N LEU A 86 16.66 7.34 9.48
CA LEU A 86 16.88 8.35 10.51
C LEU A 86 15.58 8.95 11.06
N GLY A 87 14.50 8.18 10.99
CA GLY A 87 13.19 8.54 11.48
C GLY A 87 12.31 9.27 10.45
N SER A 88 11.01 9.16 10.62
CA SER A 88 9.99 9.84 9.81
C SER A 88 8.60 9.76 10.44
N SER A 89 7.71 10.69 10.06
CA SER A 89 6.27 10.61 10.28
C SER A 89 5.61 9.57 9.36
N ARG A 90 6.11 8.34 9.39
CA ARG A 90 5.81 7.31 8.39
C ARG A 90 4.33 6.96 8.28
N PHE A 91 3.64 6.87 9.40
CA PHE A 91 2.21 6.51 9.44
C PHE A 91 1.33 7.63 8.87
N HIS A 92 1.77 8.87 8.96
CA HIS A 92 1.15 10.05 8.41
C HIS A 92 1.25 10.11 6.86
N HIS A 93 2.42 9.76 6.32
CA HIS A 93 2.73 9.89 4.88
C HIS A 93 2.56 8.60 4.07
N TYR A 94 1.95 7.57 4.66
CA TYR A 94 1.84 6.26 4.02
C TYR A 94 0.45 5.64 4.18
N GLN A 95 0.11 4.68 3.32
CA GLN A 95 -1.05 3.82 3.48
C GLN A 95 -0.86 2.84 4.66
N SER A 96 -0.88 3.36 5.88
CA SER A 96 -0.52 2.63 7.10
C SER A 96 -1.64 1.73 7.65
N PHE A 97 -2.89 1.87 7.17
CA PHE A 97 -4.03 1.16 7.72
C PHE A 97 -3.87 -0.38 7.83
N PRO A 98 -3.24 -1.10 6.87
CA PRO A 98 -2.90 -2.50 7.05
C PRO A 98 -2.01 -2.77 8.26
N HIS A 99 -1.03 -1.89 8.53
CA HIS A 99 -0.12 -2.04 9.68
C HIS A 99 -0.86 -1.79 10.99
N VAL A 100 -1.74 -0.78 11.03
CA VAL A 100 -2.60 -0.46 12.18
C VAL A 100 -3.48 -1.66 12.55
N LEU A 101 -4.18 -2.24 11.58
CA LEU A 101 -5.05 -3.40 11.81
C LEU A 101 -4.24 -4.66 12.18
N THR A 102 -3.11 -4.88 11.52
CA THR A 102 -2.27 -6.06 11.80
C THR A 102 -1.54 -5.88 13.13
N GLY A 103 -1.18 -4.65 13.52
CA GLY A 103 -0.65 -4.33 14.85
C GLY A 103 -1.62 -4.69 15.97
N LEU A 104 -2.92 -4.43 15.79
CA LEU A 104 -3.94 -4.87 16.74
C LEU A 104 -3.99 -6.42 16.85
N VAL A 105 -3.88 -7.13 15.72
CA VAL A 105 -3.79 -8.60 15.71
C VAL A 105 -2.47 -9.07 16.33
N ALA A 106 -1.41 -8.30 16.21
CA ALA A 106 -0.10 -8.60 16.77
C ALA A 106 -0.07 -8.53 18.30
N VAL A 107 -0.90 -7.73 18.95
CA VAL A 107 -0.96 -7.64 20.42
C VAL A 107 -0.98 -9.03 21.10
N PRO A 108 -1.84 -10.00 20.70
CA PRO A 108 -1.80 -11.36 21.24
C PRO A 108 -0.83 -12.30 20.52
N LEU A 109 -0.40 -12.04 19.26
CA LEU A 109 0.32 -13.01 18.43
C LEU A 109 1.81 -12.67 18.21
N GLY A 110 2.17 -11.40 18.37
CA GLY A 110 3.44 -10.82 17.94
C GLY A 110 3.44 -10.43 16.45
N SER A 111 4.19 -9.39 16.11
CA SER A 111 4.24 -8.78 14.76
C SER A 111 4.63 -9.77 13.66
N GLU A 112 5.56 -10.66 13.93
CA GLU A 112 6.06 -11.66 12.97
C GLU A 112 4.99 -12.67 12.56
N ARG A 113 4.28 -13.25 13.54
CA ARG A 113 3.18 -14.19 13.27
C ARG A 113 2.00 -13.48 12.60
N ALA A 114 1.66 -12.28 13.07
CA ALA A 114 0.58 -11.50 12.49
C ALA A 114 0.84 -11.18 11.01
N LEU A 115 2.07 -10.78 10.65
CA LEU A 115 2.46 -10.56 9.26
C LEU A 115 2.36 -11.84 8.42
N ALA A 116 2.94 -12.96 8.91
CA ALA A 116 2.94 -14.23 8.19
C ALA A 116 1.51 -14.74 7.93
N TRP A 117 0.64 -14.70 8.94
CA TRP A 117 -0.74 -15.16 8.81
C TRP A 117 -1.59 -14.25 7.91
N THR A 118 -1.44 -12.93 8.00
CA THR A 118 -2.18 -12.00 7.11
C THR A 118 -1.75 -12.16 5.65
N LEU A 119 -0.46 -12.39 5.39
CA LEU A 119 0.05 -12.71 4.06
C LEU A 119 -0.54 -14.02 3.52
N TYR A 120 -0.41 -15.10 4.30
CA TYR A 120 -0.87 -16.44 3.94
C TYR A 120 -2.37 -16.47 3.63
N LEU A 121 -3.20 -15.99 4.57
CA LEU A 121 -4.65 -15.99 4.40
C LEU A 121 -5.08 -15.01 3.29
N GLY A 122 -4.44 -13.85 3.19
CA GLY A 122 -4.69 -12.89 2.13
C GLY A 122 -4.50 -13.49 0.73
N LEU A 123 -3.41 -14.22 0.51
CA LEU A 123 -3.16 -14.92 -0.76
C LEU A 123 -4.07 -16.12 -0.97
N ALA A 124 -4.31 -16.93 0.08
CA ALA A 124 -5.10 -18.15 -0.04
C ALA A 124 -6.57 -17.86 -0.39
N PHE A 125 -7.17 -16.86 0.23
CA PHE A 125 -8.59 -16.55 0.08
C PHE A 125 -8.92 -15.52 -1.01
N TRP A 126 -7.94 -14.90 -1.66
CA TRP A 126 -8.17 -13.92 -2.72
C TRP A 126 -9.12 -14.37 -3.84
N PRO A 127 -9.14 -15.66 -4.29
CA PRO A 127 -10.11 -16.11 -5.27
C PRO A 127 -11.57 -15.81 -4.92
N PHE A 128 -11.93 -15.78 -3.62
CA PHE A 128 -13.26 -15.35 -3.20
C PHE A 128 -13.53 -13.86 -3.49
N ALA A 129 -12.55 -12.98 -3.31
CA ALA A 129 -12.71 -11.57 -3.62
C ALA A 129 -12.92 -11.35 -5.12
N VAL A 130 -12.17 -12.06 -5.98
CA VAL A 130 -12.36 -12.06 -7.44
C VAL A 130 -13.77 -12.56 -7.80
N TYR A 131 -14.20 -13.68 -7.23
CA TYR A 131 -15.55 -14.21 -7.48
C TYR A 131 -16.64 -13.21 -7.08
N ALA A 132 -16.59 -12.72 -5.84
CA ALA A 132 -17.60 -11.82 -5.30
C ALA A 132 -17.65 -10.49 -6.05
N GLY A 133 -16.50 -9.88 -6.36
CA GLY A 133 -16.39 -8.67 -7.16
C GLY A 133 -17.00 -8.82 -8.56
N GLY A 134 -16.71 -9.93 -9.23
CA GLY A 134 -17.31 -10.25 -10.53
C GLY A 134 -18.84 -10.42 -10.44
N ARG A 135 -19.36 -11.03 -9.37
CA ARG A 135 -20.79 -11.13 -9.08
C ARG A 135 -21.43 -9.75 -8.84
N LEU A 136 -20.73 -8.87 -8.16
CA LEU A 136 -21.18 -7.49 -7.95
C LEU A 136 -21.19 -6.69 -9.26
N LEU A 137 -20.22 -6.88 -10.15
CA LEU A 137 -20.21 -6.31 -11.51
C LEU A 137 -21.36 -6.87 -12.38
N GLY A 138 -22.00 -7.98 -11.96
CA GLY A 138 -23.15 -8.57 -12.63
C GLY A 138 -22.81 -9.71 -13.61
N TRP A 139 -21.58 -10.24 -13.56
CA TRP A 139 -21.18 -11.39 -14.35
C TRP A 139 -21.82 -12.69 -13.84
N GLY A 140 -22.01 -13.65 -14.74
CA GLY A 140 -22.56 -14.96 -14.40
C GLY A 140 -21.65 -15.75 -13.45
N PRO A 141 -22.23 -16.70 -12.65
CA PRO A 141 -21.46 -17.41 -11.62
C PRO A 141 -20.27 -18.21 -12.19
N TRP A 142 -20.40 -18.80 -13.37
CA TRP A 142 -19.31 -19.54 -14.02
C TRP A 142 -18.20 -18.64 -14.53
N VAL A 143 -18.52 -17.45 -15.09
CA VAL A 143 -17.51 -16.46 -15.47
C VAL A 143 -16.68 -16.07 -14.26
N CYS A 144 -17.34 -15.79 -13.13
CA CYS A 144 -16.65 -15.39 -11.89
C CYS A 144 -15.84 -16.54 -11.27
N ALA A 145 -16.36 -17.78 -11.31
CA ALA A 145 -15.65 -18.95 -10.77
C ALA A 145 -14.38 -19.26 -11.56
N ILE A 146 -14.42 -19.15 -12.89
CA ILE A 146 -13.24 -19.38 -13.74
C ILE A 146 -12.24 -18.21 -13.58
N ALA A 147 -12.72 -16.97 -13.51
CA ALA A 147 -11.85 -15.83 -13.18
C ALA A 147 -11.11 -16.03 -11.85
N ALA A 148 -11.84 -16.50 -10.83
CA ALA A 148 -11.26 -16.87 -9.53
C ALA A 148 -10.29 -18.05 -9.64
N ALA A 149 -10.59 -19.06 -10.47
CA ALA A 149 -9.67 -20.20 -10.69
C ALA A 149 -8.38 -19.80 -11.41
N CYS A 150 -8.44 -18.82 -12.32
CA CYS A 150 -7.26 -18.27 -12.99
C CYS A 150 -6.44 -17.33 -12.08
N SER A 151 -7.02 -16.84 -10.98
CA SER A 151 -6.35 -15.82 -10.15
C SER A 151 -5.02 -16.24 -9.54
N PRO A 152 -4.80 -17.49 -9.05
CA PRO A 152 -3.49 -17.93 -8.58
C PRO A 152 -2.52 -18.31 -9.72
N LEU A 153 -2.97 -18.27 -10.97
CA LEU A 153 -2.17 -18.72 -12.11
C LEU A 153 -1.43 -17.60 -12.81
N ILE A 154 -1.68 -16.33 -12.45
CA ILE A 154 -0.99 -15.19 -13.05
C ILE A 154 0.50 -15.30 -12.73
N LEU A 155 1.32 -15.18 -13.76
CA LEU A 155 2.75 -15.04 -13.70
C LEU A 155 3.15 -13.96 -14.70
N SER A 156 3.86 -12.92 -14.29
CA SER A 156 4.04 -11.71 -15.09
C SER A 156 5.50 -11.29 -15.15
N GLU A 157 5.99 -10.94 -16.34
CA GLU A 157 7.35 -10.43 -16.56
C GLU A 157 7.56 -9.06 -15.90
N PRO A 158 6.65 -8.09 -16.03
CA PRO A 158 6.83 -6.80 -15.37
C PRO A 158 6.91 -6.89 -13.84
N GLY A 159 6.28 -7.88 -13.22
CA GLY A 159 6.18 -7.98 -11.76
C GLY A 159 5.36 -6.85 -11.14
N LEU A 160 5.19 -6.85 -9.81
CA LEU A 160 4.49 -5.83 -9.02
C LEU A 160 2.98 -5.70 -9.31
N GLY A 161 2.41 -6.67 -10.04
CA GLY A 161 0.98 -6.79 -10.25
C GLY A 161 0.33 -7.78 -9.27
N TYR A 162 -0.72 -8.49 -9.73
CA TYR A 162 -1.43 -9.47 -8.91
C TYR A 162 -0.90 -10.91 -9.07
N GLU A 163 0.25 -11.08 -9.69
CA GLU A 163 0.96 -12.35 -9.65
C GLU A 163 1.42 -12.65 -8.21
N TRP A 164 1.22 -13.89 -7.78
CA TRP A 164 1.58 -14.35 -6.46
C TRP A 164 3.08 -14.18 -6.11
N GLY A 165 3.97 -14.20 -7.11
CA GLY A 165 5.39 -13.91 -6.94
C GLY A 165 5.71 -12.50 -6.47
N SER A 166 4.75 -11.56 -6.49
CA SER A 166 4.93 -10.22 -5.91
C SER A 166 4.74 -10.20 -4.39
N TYR A 167 4.13 -11.21 -3.79
CA TYR A 167 3.70 -11.18 -2.38
C TYR A 167 4.38 -12.24 -1.51
N ALA A 168 4.54 -13.46 -2.02
CA ALA A 168 5.11 -14.58 -1.28
C ALA A 168 6.52 -14.28 -0.78
N TRP A 169 6.99 -15.02 0.22
CA TRP A 169 8.22 -14.77 0.97
C TRP A 169 9.43 -14.43 0.08
N ARG A 170 9.63 -15.10 -1.04
CA ARG A 170 10.72 -14.83 -2.00
C ARG A 170 10.37 -13.82 -3.09
N GLY A 171 9.26 -13.09 -2.93
CA GLY A 171 8.80 -12.08 -3.87
C GLY A 171 9.32 -10.67 -3.59
N TYR A 172 8.54 -9.68 -4.00
CA TYR A 172 8.90 -8.26 -3.82
C TYR A 172 8.46 -7.66 -2.47
N GLY A 173 7.67 -8.36 -1.67
CA GLY A 173 7.21 -7.89 -0.38
C GLY A 173 6.13 -6.81 -0.43
N THR A 174 5.35 -6.71 -1.51
CA THR A 174 4.31 -5.67 -1.71
C THR A 174 3.05 -5.91 -0.87
N TRP A 175 3.21 -6.15 0.42
CA TRP A 175 2.15 -6.61 1.32
C TRP A 175 0.93 -5.66 1.42
N THR A 176 1.11 -4.33 1.46
CA THR A 176 -0.03 -3.39 1.47
C THR A 176 -0.86 -3.45 0.19
N GLN A 177 -0.22 -3.76 -0.95
CA GLN A 177 -0.94 -3.99 -2.21
C GLN A 177 -1.83 -5.24 -2.15
N LEU A 178 -1.48 -6.27 -1.35
CA LEU A 178 -2.33 -7.44 -1.12
C LEU A 178 -3.69 -7.05 -0.54
N TRP A 179 -3.73 -6.11 0.41
CA TRP A 179 -4.98 -5.56 0.94
C TRP A 179 -5.79 -4.82 -0.12
N GLY A 180 -5.10 -4.01 -0.94
CA GLY A 180 -5.73 -3.36 -2.10
C GLY A 180 -6.26 -4.36 -3.14
N MET A 181 -5.53 -5.47 -3.37
CA MET A 181 -5.94 -6.59 -4.22
C MET A 181 -7.29 -7.19 -3.79
N TRP A 182 -7.50 -7.32 -2.48
CA TRP A 182 -8.77 -7.77 -1.92
C TRP A 182 -9.90 -6.79 -2.15
N LEU A 183 -9.67 -5.50 -1.95
CA LEU A 183 -10.71 -4.48 -1.96
C LEU A 183 -11.10 -4.01 -3.36
N LEU A 184 -10.17 -3.99 -4.33
CA LEU A 184 -10.44 -3.47 -5.67
C LEU A 184 -11.60 -4.17 -6.40
N PRO A 185 -11.76 -5.52 -6.37
CA PRO A 185 -12.91 -6.18 -6.96
C PRO A 185 -14.24 -5.71 -6.37
N PHE A 186 -14.27 -5.48 -5.05
CA PHE A 186 -15.45 -4.96 -4.36
C PHE A 186 -15.68 -3.48 -4.68
N ALA A 187 -14.62 -2.67 -4.70
CA ALA A 187 -14.70 -1.25 -5.06
C ALA A 187 -15.29 -1.05 -6.46
N TRP A 188 -14.80 -1.81 -7.45
CA TRP A 188 -15.37 -1.79 -8.79
C TRP A 188 -16.82 -2.27 -8.82
N GLY A 189 -17.11 -3.41 -8.19
CA GLY A 189 -18.44 -4.03 -8.22
C GLY A 189 -19.51 -3.19 -7.53
N LEU A 190 -19.22 -2.68 -6.33
CA LEU A 190 -20.15 -1.86 -5.53
C LEU A 190 -20.37 -0.49 -6.17
N SER A 191 -19.30 0.16 -6.60
CA SER A 191 -19.39 1.47 -7.29
C SER A 191 -20.18 1.34 -8.60
N TRP A 192 -19.93 0.31 -9.40
CA TRP A 192 -20.74 0.04 -10.60
C TRP A 192 -22.22 -0.15 -10.26
N ARG A 193 -22.56 -0.97 -9.25
CA ARG A 193 -23.94 -1.18 -8.82
C ARG A 193 -24.59 0.11 -8.30
N ALA A 194 -23.87 0.90 -7.51
CA ALA A 194 -24.39 2.14 -6.98
C ALA A 194 -24.63 3.18 -8.09
N ILE A 195 -23.69 3.33 -9.03
CA ILE A 195 -23.83 4.26 -10.18
C ILE A 195 -24.95 3.81 -11.12
N SER A 196 -25.02 2.53 -11.46
CA SER A 196 -26.03 2.02 -12.40
C SER A 196 -27.43 1.96 -11.79
N ARG A 197 -27.56 1.45 -10.56
CA ARG A 197 -28.86 1.20 -9.91
C ARG A 197 -29.34 2.30 -8.97
N GLY A 198 -28.43 3.14 -8.46
CA GLY A 198 -28.75 4.21 -7.51
C GLY A 198 -29.03 3.74 -6.09
N ARG A 199 -28.30 2.72 -5.63
CA ARG A 199 -28.50 2.12 -4.29
C ARG A 199 -27.15 1.85 -3.63
N SER A 200 -27.14 1.80 -2.28
CA SER A 200 -25.98 1.42 -1.45
C SER A 200 -24.77 2.33 -1.67
N TYR A 201 -24.97 3.64 -1.77
CA TYR A 201 -23.89 4.61 -1.92
C TYR A 201 -22.90 4.53 -0.75
N TRP A 202 -23.39 4.40 0.48
CA TRP A 202 -22.57 4.29 1.68
C TRP A 202 -21.57 3.13 1.61
N LEU A 203 -22.02 1.95 1.13
CA LEU A 203 -21.15 0.76 1.03
C LEU A 203 -20.11 0.94 -0.08
N ALA A 204 -20.49 1.56 -1.22
CA ALA A 204 -19.57 1.87 -2.29
C ALA A 204 -18.50 2.89 -1.82
N SER A 205 -18.92 3.95 -1.11
CA SER A 205 -18.01 4.96 -0.56
C SER A 205 -17.09 4.37 0.51
N LEU A 206 -17.61 3.53 1.42
CA LEU A 206 -16.82 2.87 2.46
C LEU A 206 -15.73 1.98 1.85
N VAL A 207 -16.09 1.08 0.92
CA VAL A 207 -15.10 0.16 0.33
C VAL A 207 -14.09 0.91 -0.52
N LEU A 208 -14.49 1.97 -1.21
CA LEU A 208 -13.57 2.83 -1.95
C LEU A 208 -12.62 3.58 -0.99
N ALA A 209 -13.11 4.12 0.12
CA ALA A 209 -12.31 4.75 1.16
C ALA A 209 -11.31 3.77 1.78
N LEU A 210 -11.75 2.57 2.12
CA LEU A 210 -10.87 1.51 2.63
C LEU A 210 -9.80 1.13 1.59
N THR A 211 -10.16 1.10 0.29
CA THR A 211 -9.19 0.82 -0.79
C THR A 211 -8.10 1.90 -0.84
N ILE A 212 -8.46 3.17 -0.63
CA ILE A 212 -7.52 4.30 -0.52
C ILE A 212 -6.62 4.11 0.71
N ALA A 213 -7.21 3.84 1.87
CA ALA A 213 -6.48 3.73 3.14
C ALA A 213 -5.50 2.56 3.18
N VAL A 214 -5.81 1.44 2.51
CA VAL A 214 -4.91 0.26 2.49
C VAL A 214 -3.84 0.35 1.41
N HIS A 215 -4.15 0.99 0.25
CA HIS A 215 -3.18 1.12 -0.84
C HIS A 215 -3.54 2.27 -1.79
N LEU A 216 -2.81 3.36 -1.69
CA LEU A 216 -3.10 4.62 -2.41
C LEU A 216 -3.20 4.44 -3.94
N LEU A 217 -2.27 3.70 -4.56
CA LEU A 217 -2.32 3.47 -6.02
C LEU A 217 -3.55 2.65 -6.45
N THR A 218 -3.97 1.67 -5.64
CA THR A 218 -5.18 0.89 -5.91
C THR A 218 -6.43 1.75 -5.74
N GLY A 219 -6.46 2.58 -4.68
CA GLY A 219 -7.51 3.57 -4.47
C GLY A 219 -7.60 4.59 -5.60
N TYR A 220 -6.45 5.03 -6.10
CA TYR A 220 -6.36 5.94 -7.24
C TYR A 220 -6.98 5.33 -8.51
N LEU A 221 -6.63 4.09 -8.86
CA LEU A 221 -7.25 3.39 -9.98
C LEU A 221 -8.75 3.18 -9.78
N ALA A 222 -9.17 2.85 -8.56
CA ALA A 222 -10.59 2.68 -8.24
C ALA A 222 -11.38 3.99 -8.43
N LEU A 223 -10.82 5.15 -8.02
CA LEU A 223 -11.40 6.47 -8.27
C LEU A 223 -11.48 6.79 -9.77
N LEU A 224 -10.40 6.58 -10.53
CA LEU A 224 -10.41 6.78 -11.98
C LEU A 224 -11.45 5.91 -12.69
N SER A 225 -11.69 4.70 -12.17
CA SER A 225 -12.69 3.77 -12.71
C SER A 225 -14.12 4.32 -12.62
N LEU A 226 -14.41 5.22 -11.65
CA LEU A 226 -15.72 5.89 -11.59
C LEU A 226 -16.01 6.69 -12.86
N GLY A 227 -14.99 7.37 -13.42
CA GLY A 227 -15.10 8.05 -14.70
C GLY A 227 -15.50 7.12 -15.84
N ILE A 228 -14.90 5.93 -15.90
CA ILE A 228 -15.28 4.90 -16.89
C ILE A 228 -16.75 4.49 -16.70
N PHE A 229 -17.22 4.30 -15.47
CA PHE A 229 -18.60 3.91 -15.18
C PHE A 229 -19.62 4.99 -15.58
N VAL A 230 -19.23 6.25 -15.60
CA VAL A 230 -20.03 7.37 -16.12
C VAL A 230 -20.08 7.31 -17.65
N LEU A 231 -18.93 7.16 -18.31
CA LEU A 231 -18.79 7.27 -19.76
C LEU A 231 -19.43 6.12 -20.56
N VAL A 232 -19.70 4.97 -19.94
CA VAL A 232 -20.25 3.80 -20.64
C VAL A 232 -21.70 4.00 -21.14
N SER A 233 -22.40 5.09 -20.73
CA SER A 233 -23.76 5.39 -21.19
C SER A 233 -24.01 6.90 -21.27
N PHE A 234 -23.97 7.46 -22.48
CA PHE A 234 -24.24 8.87 -22.72
C PHE A 234 -25.67 9.29 -22.38
N ARG A 235 -26.66 8.38 -22.56
CA ARG A 235 -28.07 8.68 -22.24
C ARG A 235 -28.31 8.98 -20.76
N SER A 236 -27.53 8.43 -19.87
CA SER A 236 -27.64 8.62 -18.42
C SER A 236 -26.42 9.33 -17.82
N PHE A 237 -25.63 10.03 -18.62
CA PHE A 237 -24.36 10.64 -18.25
C PHE A 237 -24.46 11.49 -16.98
N TRP A 238 -25.31 12.51 -16.98
CA TRP A 238 -25.43 13.43 -15.85
C TRP A 238 -25.90 12.76 -14.55
N LYS A 239 -26.84 11.81 -14.66
CA LYS A 239 -27.31 11.02 -13.53
C LYS A 239 -26.19 10.15 -12.96
N ARG A 240 -25.37 9.52 -13.81
CA ARG A 240 -24.23 8.71 -13.41
C ARG A 240 -23.11 9.55 -12.88
N LEU A 241 -22.86 10.73 -13.45
CA LEU A 241 -21.86 11.67 -12.97
C LEU A 241 -22.19 12.14 -11.54
N ALA A 242 -23.44 12.54 -11.29
CA ALA A 242 -23.87 12.92 -9.94
C ALA A 242 -23.69 11.79 -8.92
N ARG A 243 -24.02 10.55 -9.30
CA ARG A 243 -23.84 9.37 -8.44
C ARG A 243 -22.36 9.03 -8.22
N ALA A 244 -21.54 9.12 -9.26
CA ALA A 244 -20.10 8.91 -9.16
C ALA A 244 -19.43 9.97 -8.30
N ALA A 245 -19.82 11.24 -8.46
CA ALA A 245 -19.37 12.35 -7.63
C ALA A 245 -19.75 12.12 -6.15
N LEU A 246 -21.00 11.71 -5.88
CA LEU A 246 -21.46 11.39 -4.52
C LEU A 246 -20.64 10.27 -3.89
N ILE A 247 -20.34 9.20 -4.62
CA ILE A 247 -19.53 8.07 -4.14
C ILE A 247 -18.09 8.49 -3.96
N GLY A 248 -17.48 9.16 -4.95
CA GLY A 248 -16.08 9.58 -4.91
C GLY A 248 -15.82 10.59 -3.81
N PHE A 249 -16.64 11.63 -3.70
CA PHE A 249 -16.53 12.63 -2.65
C PHE A 249 -16.83 12.02 -1.27
N GLY A 250 -17.88 11.18 -1.18
CA GLY A 250 -18.17 10.43 0.05
C GLY A 250 -17.00 9.55 0.47
N ALA A 251 -16.32 8.88 -0.46
CA ALA A 251 -15.13 8.08 -0.16
C ALA A 251 -13.96 8.92 0.34
N LEU A 252 -13.73 10.09 -0.26
CA LEU A 252 -12.68 11.02 0.20
C LEU A 252 -12.97 11.56 1.60
N LEU A 253 -14.22 11.88 1.92
CA LEU A 253 -14.61 12.28 3.27
C LEU A 253 -14.47 11.15 4.30
N VAL A 254 -14.82 9.91 3.93
CA VAL A 254 -14.63 8.73 4.80
C VAL A 254 -13.15 8.41 4.99
N ALA A 255 -12.30 8.64 3.98
CA ALA A 255 -10.86 8.47 4.05
C ALA A 255 -10.13 9.76 4.49
N ALA A 256 -10.83 10.80 4.97
CA ALA A 256 -10.24 12.09 5.29
C ALA A 256 -9.08 11.99 6.29
N TRP A 257 -9.16 11.06 7.24
CA TRP A 257 -8.11 10.79 8.22
C TRP A 257 -6.78 10.26 7.62
N VAL A 258 -6.80 9.76 6.38
CA VAL A 258 -5.59 9.41 5.61
C VAL A 258 -5.25 10.51 4.60
N VAL A 259 -6.26 11.00 3.87
CA VAL A 259 -6.04 11.89 2.72
C VAL A 259 -5.67 13.31 3.16
N VAL A 260 -6.31 13.82 4.22
CA VAL A 260 -6.08 15.21 4.66
C VAL A 260 -4.67 15.41 5.20
N PRO A 261 -4.18 14.58 6.16
CA PRO A 261 -2.81 14.69 6.63
C PRO A 261 -1.79 14.56 5.48
N LEU A 262 -1.94 13.52 4.67
CA LEU A 262 -1.06 13.27 3.52
C LEU A 262 -0.95 14.46 2.56
N VAL A 263 -2.08 15.14 2.27
CA VAL A 263 -2.11 16.29 1.35
C VAL A 263 -1.60 17.56 2.01
N ALA A 264 -1.91 17.77 3.30
CA ALA A 264 -1.47 18.93 4.06
C ALA A 264 0.05 19.02 4.13
N ASP A 265 0.70 17.91 4.47
CA ASP A 265 2.14 17.86 4.70
C ASP A 265 2.93 17.24 3.52
N ARG A 266 2.32 17.13 2.34
CA ARG A 266 2.91 16.51 1.14
C ARG A 266 4.26 17.08 0.71
N LEU A 267 4.54 18.34 1.02
CA LEU A 267 5.80 18.99 0.67
C LEU A 267 6.99 18.44 1.49
N TRP A 268 6.71 17.86 2.65
CA TRP A 268 7.72 17.30 3.56
C TRP A 268 8.03 15.82 3.29
N THR A 269 7.69 15.35 2.09
CA THR A 269 8.07 14.02 1.60
C THR A 269 9.05 14.16 0.44
N VAL A 270 10.12 13.39 0.44
CA VAL A 270 11.08 13.38 -0.67
C VAL A 270 10.50 12.68 -1.88
N GLN A 271 10.81 13.16 -3.08
CA GLN A 271 10.61 12.43 -4.33
C GLN A 271 11.90 11.70 -4.70
N ASP A 272 11.74 10.42 -5.06
CA ASP A 272 12.88 9.56 -5.39
C ASP A 272 13.67 10.06 -6.62
N GLU A 273 14.77 10.76 -6.37
CA GLU A 273 15.68 11.25 -7.40
C GLU A 273 16.39 10.10 -8.15
N PHE A 274 16.55 8.93 -7.51
CA PHE A 274 17.27 7.78 -8.07
C PHE A 274 16.38 6.90 -8.96
N SER A 275 15.07 6.96 -8.82
CA SER A 275 14.11 6.16 -9.60
C SER A 275 13.54 6.90 -10.80
N ARG A 276 13.67 8.23 -10.88
CA ARG A 276 13.23 9.01 -12.04
C ARG A 276 13.98 8.59 -13.29
N GLY A 277 13.25 8.48 -14.41
CA GLY A 277 13.82 7.99 -15.68
C GLY A 277 14.08 6.48 -15.71
N LYS A 278 13.75 5.74 -14.65
CA LYS A 278 13.91 4.30 -14.59
C LYS A 278 12.57 3.57 -14.72
N ILE A 279 12.63 2.34 -15.20
CA ILE A 279 11.49 1.44 -15.44
C ILE A 279 10.57 1.30 -14.22
N TYR A 280 11.12 1.31 -13.01
CA TYR A 280 10.32 1.17 -11.79
C TYR A 280 9.29 2.29 -11.63
N TYR A 281 9.69 3.52 -11.94
CA TYR A 281 8.85 4.72 -11.84
C TYR A 281 8.07 4.99 -13.14
N ASP A 282 8.75 4.92 -14.30
CA ASP A 282 8.22 5.36 -15.58
C ASP A 282 7.46 4.30 -16.36
N SER A 283 7.66 3.00 -16.01
CA SER A 283 7.19 1.83 -16.75
C SER A 283 7.94 1.59 -18.08
N PHE A 284 7.46 0.67 -18.90
CA PHE A 284 8.21 0.06 -20.01
C PHE A 284 7.86 0.64 -21.38
N GLY A 285 6.80 1.47 -21.48
CA GLY A 285 6.29 1.98 -22.74
C GLY A 285 5.36 1.01 -23.48
N ALA A 286 4.50 1.59 -24.34
CA ALA A 286 3.47 0.84 -25.04
C ALA A 286 4.03 -0.29 -25.91
N LYS A 287 5.14 -0.05 -26.63
CA LYS A 287 5.75 -1.05 -27.55
C LYS A 287 6.12 -2.34 -26.80
N GLN A 288 6.81 -2.19 -25.67
CA GLN A 288 7.25 -3.35 -24.88
C GLN A 288 6.07 -4.07 -24.25
N ILE A 289 5.11 -3.33 -23.68
CA ILE A 289 3.96 -3.90 -23.00
C ILE A 289 3.02 -4.63 -23.97
N LEU A 290 2.80 -4.08 -25.16
CA LEU A 290 2.01 -4.74 -26.20
C LEU A 290 2.73 -5.99 -26.74
N SER A 291 4.06 -5.96 -26.87
CA SER A 291 4.86 -7.15 -27.19
C SER A 291 4.65 -8.24 -26.13
N TRP A 292 4.76 -7.92 -24.86
CA TRP A 292 4.52 -8.85 -23.76
C TRP A 292 3.09 -9.36 -23.69
N PHE A 293 2.11 -8.53 -24.04
CA PHE A 293 0.73 -8.98 -24.15
C PHE A 293 0.55 -10.00 -25.27
N ALA A 294 1.18 -9.78 -26.42
CA ALA A 294 1.13 -10.67 -27.56
C ALA A 294 1.87 -12.01 -27.32
N SER A 295 3.00 -11.98 -26.60
CA SER A 295 3.79 -13.18 -26.26
C SER A 295 3.23 -13.93 -25.04
N GLY A 296 2.31 -13.33 -24.25
CA GLY A 296 1.75 -13.93 -23.04
C GLY A 296 2.47 -13.54 -21.76
N GLU A 297 3.53 -12.75 -21.80
CA GLU A 297 4.37 -12.40 -20.63
C GLU A 297 3.65 -11.55 -19.57
N ILE A 298 2.46 -11.02 -19.86
CA ILE A 298 1.66 -10.28 -18.89
C ILE A 298 0.93 -11.22 -17.91
N PHE A 299 0.53 -12.43 -18.37
CA PHE A 299 -0.25 -13.38 -17.56
C PHE A 299 0.41 -14.73 -17.37
N ASP A 300 1.33 -15.12 -18.27
CA ASP A 300 1.86 -16.47 -18.39
C ASP A 300 3.39 -16.48 -18.60
N ARG A 301 4.13 -15.59 -17.93
CA ARG A 301 5.58 -15.46 -18.06
C ARG A 301 6.26 -16.82 -18.17
N SER A 302 7.10 -16.97 -19.21
CA SER A 302 7.92 -18.16 -19.45
C SER A 302 7.15 -19.46 -19.67
N ARG A 303 5.81 -19.44 -19.78
CA ARG A 303 5.03 -20.63 -20.16
C ARG A 303 5.07 -20.81 -21.66
N ILE A 304 5.40 -22.02 -22.11
CA ILE A 304 5.42 -22.38 -23.53
C ILE A 304 4.04 -22.16 -24.18
N VAL A 305 2.97 -22.51 -23.46
CA VAL A 305 1.60 -22.23 -23.87
C VAL A 305 1.03 -21.19 -22.92
N PRO A 306 0.69 -19.97 -23.37
CA PRO A 306 0.17 -18.91 -22.53
C PRO A 306 -1.32 -19.09 -22.23
N LEU A 307 -1.63 -20.02 -21.33
CA LEU A 307 -2.98 -20.53 -21.06
C LEU A 307 -3.95 -19.43 -20.61
N VAL A 308 -3.55 -18.60 -19.66
CA VAL A 308 -4.40 -17.51 -19.14
C VAL A 308 -4.56 -16.43 -20.20
N THR A 309 -3.51 -16.10 -20.93
CA THR A 309 -3.53 -15.11 -22.03
C THR A 309 -4.45 -15.52 -23.14
N ILE A 310 -4.48 -16.80 -23.54
CA ILE A 310 -5.41 -17.32 -24.54
C ILE A 310 -6.87 -17.07 -24.09
N LEU A 311 -7.18 -17.34 -22.82
CA LEU A 311 -8.51 -17.09 -22.26
C LEU A 311 -8.84 -15.59 -22.20
N VAL A 312 -7.85 -14.73 -21.85
CA VAL A 312 -8.01 -13.27 -21.84
C VAL A 312 -8.30 -12.74 -23.22
N VAL A 313 -7.54 -13.17 -24.24
CA VAL A 313 -7.73 -12.77 -25.64
C VAL A 313 -9.11 -13.23 -26.16
N ALA A 314 -9.50 -14.47 -25.89
CA ALA A 314 -10.83 -14.96 -26.26
C ALA A 314 -11.94 -14.11 -25.61
N GLY A 315 -11.77 -13.74 -24.32
CA GLY A 315 -12.70 -12.88 -23.62
C GLY A 315 -12.73 -11.45 -24.14
N LEU A 316 -11.56 -10.92 -24.52
CA LEU A 316 -11.43 -9.60 -25.15
C LEU A 316 -12.23 -9.53 -26.47
N VAL A 317 -12.07 -10.55 -27.33
CA VAL A 317 -12.84 -10.65 -28.58
C VAL A 317 -14.34 -10.67 -28.29
N VAL A 318 -14.79 -11.48 -27.31
CA VAL A 318 -16.21 -11.55 -26.92
C VAL A 318 -16.70 -10.21 -26.36
N ALA A 319 -15.92 -9.57 -25.52
CA ALA A 319 -16.28 -8.27 -24.92
C ALA A 319 -16.35 -7.15 -25.98
N LEU A 320 -15.43 -7.14 -26.96
CA LEU A 320 -15.46 -6.21 -28.10
C LEU A 320 -16.69 -6.45 -28.99
N TRP A 321 -17.01 -7.71 -29.29
CA TRP A 321 -18.22 -8.05 -30.06
C TRP A 321 -19.50 -7.60 -29.36
N ARG A 322 -19.53 -7.66 -28.00
CA ARG A 322 -20.66 -7.22 -27.17
C ARG A 322 -20.64 -5.73 -26.82
N PHE A 323 -19.59 -5.00 -27.18
CA PHE A 323 -19.37 -3.61 -26.79
C PHE A 323 -20.60 -2.71 -27.01
N ARG A 324 -21.24 -2.81 -28.18
CA ARG A 324 -22.43 -2.01 -28.50
C ARG A 324 -23.69 -2.43 -27.77
N ARG A 325 -23.77 -3.68 -27.31
CA ARG A 325 -25.00 -4.29 -26.75
C ARG A 325 -25.02 -4.37 -25.23
N GLU A 326 -23.86 -4.51 -24.59
CA GLU A 326 -23.76 -4.75 -23.14
C GLU A 326 -22.93 -3.68 -22.44
N GLU A 327 -23.56 -2.94 -21.49
CA GLU A 327 -22.83 -1.95 -20.67
C GLU A 327 -21.69 -2.57 -19.86
N ARG A 328 -21.88 -3.79 -19.35
CA ARG A 328 -20.85 -4.51 -18.59
C ARG A 328 -19.61 -4.81 -19.41
N ALA A 329 -19.77 -5.07 -20.71
CA ALA A 329 -18.63 -5.25 -21.59
C ALA A 329 -17.86 -3.93 -21.76
N ARG A 330 -18.57 -2.79 -21.92
CA ARG A 330 -17.95 -1.45 -21.97
C ARG A 330 -17.21 -1.12 -20.68
N VAL A 331 -17.82 -1.41 -19.53
CA VAL A 331 -17.18 -1.22 -18.20
C VAL A 331 -15.88 -2.00 -18.14
N LEU A 332 -15.90 -3.30 -18.43
CA LEU A 332 -14.73 -4.16 -18.32
C LEU A 332 -13.61 -3.74 -19.28
N LEU A 333 -13.96 -3.45 -20.53
CA LEU A 333 -13.01 -2.95 -21.53
C LEU A 333 -12.45 -1.58 -21.13
N GLY A 334 -13.28 -0.71 -20.55
CA GLY A 334 -12.84 0.62 -20.09
C GLY A 334 -11.86 0.55 -18.94
N VAL A 335 -12.12 -0.27 -17.91
CA VAL A 335 -11.17 -0.43 -16.79
C VAL A 335 -9.91 -1.17 -17.21
N PHE A 336 -10.00 -2.13 -18.15
CA PHE A 336 -8.84 -2.76 -18.75
C PHE A 336 -7.98 -1.74 -19.50
N MET A 337 -8.61 -0.92 -20.34
CA MET A 337 -7.92 0.08 -21.17
C MET A 337 -7.26 1.18 -20.31
N ILE A 338 -7.97 1.75 -19.31
CA ILE A 338 -7.35 2.78 -18.46
C ILE A 338 -6.17 2.21 -17.66
N SER A 339 -6.28 0.98 -17.17
CA SER A 339 -5.18 0.30 -16.49
C SER A 339 -3.98 0.08 -17.42
N LEU A 340 -4.25 -0.34 -18.65
CA LEU A 340 -3.22 -0.56 -19.67
C LEU A 340 -2.54 0.75 -20.10
N LEU A 341 -3.31 1.82 -20.29
CA LEU A 341 -2.77 3.15 -20.61
C LEU A 341 -1.85 3.65 -19.49
N LEU A 342 -2.28 3.59 -18.23
CA LEU A 342 -1.43 3.97 -17.10
C LEU A 342 -0.18 3.10 -17.02
N PHE A 343 -0.32 1.81 -17.30
CA PHE A 343 0.80 0.88 -17.32
C PHE A 343 1.79 1.15 -18.47
N PHE A 344 1.37 1.71 -19.61
CA PHE A 344 2.30 2.18 -20.66
C PHE A 344 3.29 3.21 -20.12
N GLY A 345 2.88 4.03 -19.17
CA GLY A 345 3.75 4.91 -18.40
C GLY A 345 4.17 6.18 -19.11
N ARG A 346 5.14 6.87 -18.48
CA ARG A 346 5.61 8.20 -18.89
C ARG A 346 6.26 8.21 -20.26
N SER A 347 6.99 7.16 -20.60
CA SER A 347 7.64 7.01 -21.91
C SER A 347 6.65 7.03 -23.09
N THR A 348 5.37 6.70 -22.85
CA THR A 348 4.33 6.72 -23.90
C THR A 348 3.38 7.90 -23.75
N LEU A 349 2.90 8.15 -22.53
CA LEU A 349 1.85 9.17 -22.31
C LEU A 349 2.42 10.58 -22.16
N GLY A 350 3.71 10.72 -21.80
CA GLY A 350 4.39 12.01 -21.70
C GLY A 350 3.60 13.07 -20.95
N PRO A 351 3.40 14.26 -21.55
CA PRO A 351 2.70 15.38 -20.91
C PRO A 351 1.24 15.12 -20.56
N VAL A 352 0.57 14.15 -21.24
CA VAL A 352 -0.85 13.83 -20.98
C VAL A 352 -1.06 13.39 -19.52
N LEU A 353 -0.06 12.78 -18.90
CA LEU A 353 -0.12 12.41 -17.49
C LEU A 353 -0.26 13.61 -16.55
N LYS A 354 0.17 14.80 -16.95
CA LYS A 354 0.00 16.03 -16.15
C LYS A 354 -1.47 16.39 -15.93
N LEU A 355 -2.40 15.85 -16.73
CA LEU A 355 -3.85 16.00 -16.52
C LEU A 355 -4.35 15.19 -15.32
N LEU A 356 -3.55 14.23 -14.83
CA LEU A 356 -3.90 13.40 -13.68
C LEU A 356 -3.33 14.02 -12.39
N PRO A 357 -4.17 14.30 -11.38
CA PRO A 357 -3.70 14.82 -10.10
C PRO A 357 -2.63 13.92 -9.47
N GLY A 358 -1.56 14.49 -8.95
CA GLY A 358 -0.48 13.74 -8.30
C GLY A 358 0.34 12.85 -9.24
N SER A 359 0.27 13.05 -10.56
CA SER A 359 0.97 12.18 -11.52
C SER A 359 2.49 12.14 -11.32
N GLY A 360 3.08 13.17 -10.69
CA GLY A 360 4.49 13.21 -10.33
C GLY A 360 4.91 12.14 -9.33
N ASP A 361 4.01 11.66 -8.49
CA ASP A 361 4.27 10.69 -7.42
C ASP A 361 3.80 9.27 -7.78
N LEU A 362 3.24 9.05 -8.99
CA LEU A 362 2.71 7.74 -9.39
C LEU A 362 3.80 6.80 -9.92
N PHE A 363 3.88 5.60 -9.37
CA PHE A 363 4.69 4.49 -9.89
C PHE A 363 3.90 3.72 -10.95
N LEU A 364 4.04 4.14 -12.22
CA LEU A 364 3.16 3.71 -13.31
C LEU A 364 3.30 2.23 -13.67
N ARG A 365 4.48 1.62 -13.49
CA ARG A 365 4.70 0.18 -13.65
C ARG A 365 3.69 -0.65 -12.85
N ARG A 366 3.29 -0.18 -11.67
CA ARG A 366 2.41 -0.94 -10.76
C ARG A 366 0.98 -1.05 -11.27
N PHE A 367 0.51 -0.22 -12.20
CA PHE A 367 -0.85 -0.31 -12.75
C PHE A 367 -1.13 -1.58 -13.54
N VAL A 368 -0.15 -2.45 -13.77
CA VAL A 368 -0.35 -3.81 -14.27
C VAL A 368 -1.36 -4.60 -13.41
N PHE A 369 -1.51 -4.30 -12.11
CA PHE A 369 -2.51 -4.95 -11.26
C PHE A 369 -3.95 -4.75 -11.77
N GLY A 370 -4.26 -3.58 -12.31
CA GLY A 370 -5.57 -3.31 -12.91
C GLY A 370 -5.78 -4.11 -14.21
N VAL A 371 -4.72 -4.27 -15.01
CA VAL A 371 -4.72 -5.14 -16.21
C VAL A 371 -4.96 -6.59 -15.81
N HIS A 372 -4.31 -7.06 -14.74
CA HIS A 372 -4.49 -8.42 -14.21
C HIS A 372 -5.94 -8.67 -13.78
N LEU A 373 -6.52 -7.82 -12.93
CA LEU A 373 -7.89 -8.02 -12.43
C LEU A 373 -8.93 -7.99 -13.56
N ALA A 374 -8.84 -6.99 -14.45
CA ALA A 374 -9.75 -6.93 -15.61
C ALA A 374 -9.53 -8.12 -16.54
N GLY A 375 -8.27 -8.54 -16.74
CA GLY A 375 -7.89 -9.72 -17.52
C GLY A 375 -8.47 -11.01 -16.96
N LEU A 376 -8.51 -11.18 -15.63
CA LEU A 376 -9.15 -12.35 -15.00
C LEU A 376 -10.64 -12.46 -15.35
N TYR A 377 -11.38 -11.35 -15.35
CA TYR A 377 -12.78 -11.37 -15.76
C TYR A 377 -12.93 -11.62 -17.27
N LEU A 378 -12.02 -11.11 -18.10
CA LEU A 378 -11.96 -11.45 -19.52
C LEU A 378 -11.67 -12.94 -19.70
N ALA A 379 -10.71 -13.52 -18.96
CA ALA A 379 -10.42 -14.94 -19.01
C ALA A 379 -11.64 -15.79 -18.66
N GLY A 380 -12.40 -15.40 -17.63
CA GLY A 380 -13.66 -16.06 -17.28
C GLY A 380 -14.71 -16.01 -18.41
N ILE A 381 -14.84 -14.86 -19.09
CA ILE A 381 -15.73 -14.70 -20.25
C ILE A 381 -15.27 -15.58 -21.40
N GLY A 382 -13.97 -15.56 -21.72
CA GLY A 382 -13.35 -16.34 -22.79
C GLY A 382 -13.56 -17.84 -22.58
N ALA A 383 -13.22 -18.32 -21.37
CA ALA A 383 -13.36 -19.73 -21.03
C ALA A 383 -14.80 -20.23 -21.13
N VAL A 384 -15.79 -19.46 -20.63
CA VAL A 384 -17.22 -19.84 -20.76
C VAL A 384 -17.63 -19.91 -22.24
N ARG A 385 -17.15 -19.01 -23.08
CA ARG A 385 -17.46 -19.01 -24.51
C ARG A 385 -16.78 -20.15 -25.25
N LEU A 386 -15.51 -20.41 -24.98
CA LEU A 386 -14.81 -21.58 -25.53
C LEU A 386 -15.47 -22.89 -25.10
N GLY A 387 -15.89 -23.00 -23.84
CA GLY A 387 -16.64 -24.15 -23.34
C GLY A 387 -17.98 -24.33 -24.06
N GLN A 388 -18.75 -23.25 -24.30
CA GLN A 388 -19.97 -23.28 -25.06
C GLN A 388 -19.74 -23.73 -26.50
N PHE A 389 -18.66 -23.26 -27.14
CA PHE A 389 -18.26 -23.67 -28.47
C PHE A 389 -17.89 -25.17 -28.51
N GLY A 390 -17.05 -25.60 -27.52
CA GLY A 390 -16.71 -27.02 -27.38
C GLY A 390 -17.93 -27.92 -27.19
N LEU A 391 -18.87 -27.51 -26.34
CA LEU A 391 -20.16 -28.25 -26.18
C LEU A 391 -20.96 -28.31 -27.48
N ALA A 392 -20.98 -27.25 -28.28
CA ALA A 392 -21.67 -27.26 -29.59
C ALA A 392 -20.98 -28.23 -30.57
N LEU A 393 -19.63 -28.29 -30.53
CA LEU A 393 -18.87 -29.24 -31.34
C LEU A 393 -19.11 -30.70 -30.92
N LEU A 394 -19.10 -30.99 -29.61
CA LEU A 394 -19.40 -32.32 -29.07
C LEU A 394 -20.79 -32.81 -29.47
N ARG A 395 -21.78 -31.90 -29.51
CA ARG A 395 -23.13 -32.22 -29.98
C ARG A 395 -23.16 -32.64 -31.47
N ARG A 396 -22.30 -32.06 -32.31
CA ARG A 396 -22.18 -32.46 -33.72
C ARG A 396 -21.67 -33.89 -33.90
N VAL A 397 -20.82 -34.36 -32.98
CA VAL A 397 -20.35 -35.75 -32.95
C VAL A 397 -21.20 -36.65 -32.06
N ARG A 398 -22.48 -36.29 -31.87
CA ARG A 398 -23.50 -37.03 -31.14
C ARG A 398 -23.24 -37.25 -29.63
N LEU A 399 -22.33 -36.52 -29.04
CA LEU A 399 -22.12 -36.55 -27.57
C LEU A 399 -23.00 -35.48 -26.91
N HIS A 400 -23.99 -35.91 -26.11
CA HIS A 400 -25.02 -35.02 -25.56
C HIS A 400 -25.11 -35.12 -24.02
N GLY A 401 -25.85 -34.18 -23.42
CA GLY A 401 -26.22 -34.20 -22.02
C GLY A 401 -25.05 -34.15 -21.05
N ARG A 402 -25.12 -34.97 -20.00
CA ARG A 402 -24.09 -35.00 -18.92
C ARG A 402 -22.71 -35.43 -19.41
N ALA A 403 -22.63 -36.32 -20.40
CA ALA A 403 -21.37 -36.78 -20.96
C ALA A 403 -20.61 -35.65 -21.67
N ALA A 404 -21.30 -34.85 -22.49
CA ALA A 404 -20.68 -33.70 -23.15
C ALA A 404 -20.15 -32.65 -22.12
N ILE A 405 -20.95 -32.40 -21.06
CA ILE A 405 -20.52 -31.49 -19.98
C ILE A 405 -19.30 -32.05 -19.25
N ALA A 406 -19.29 -33.35 -18.95
CA ALA A 406 -18.14 -33.99 -18.29
C ALA A 406 -16.87 -33.88 -19.13
N VAL A 407 -16.95 -34.21 -20.44
CA VAL A 407 -15.82 -34.09 -21.36
C VAL A 407 -15.32 -32.65 -21.46
N ALA A 408 -16.22 -31.67 -21.60
CA ALA A 408 -15.83 -30.25 -21.65
C ALA A 408 -15.20 -29.79 -20.33
N SER A 409 -15.67 -30.27 -19.17
CA SER A 409 -15.14 -29.96 -17.87
C SER A 409 -13.74 -30.56 -17.68
N VAL A 410 -13.55 -31.83 -18.03
CA VAL A 410 -12.25 -32.50 -18.01
C VAL A 410 -11.26 -31.80 -18.93
N ALA A 411 -11.66 -31.45 -20.15
CA ALA A 411 -10.80 -30.68 -21.07
C ALA A 411 -10.39 -29.33 -20.47
N GLY A 412 -11.29 -28.63 -19.79
CA GLY A 412 -10.96 -27.38 -19.08
C GLY A 412 -9.97 -27.57 -17.93
N VAL A 413 -10.13 -28.64 -17.14
CA VAL A 413 -9.19 -28.99 -16.05
C VAL A 413 -7.82 -29.36 -16.64
N VAL A 414 -7.78 -30.22 -17.65
CA VAL A 414 -6.52 -30.60 -18.34
C VAL A 414 -5.83 -29.39 -18.94
N PHE A 415 -6.59 -28.45 -19.52
CA PHE A 415 -6.04 -27.23 -20.10
C PHE A 415 -5.34 -26.36 -19.04
N LEU A 416 -5.88 -26.22 -17.83
CA LEU A 416 -5.31 -25.39 -16.75
C LEU A 416 -4.30 -26.14 -15.87
N ALA A 417 -4.29 -27.47 -15.89
CA ALA A 417 -3.45 -28.29 -15.02
C ALA A 417 -1.95 -27.92 -15.06
N PRO A 418 -1.34 -27.68 -16.22
CA PRO A 418 0.09 -27.30 -16.27
C PRO A 418 0.40 -26.03 -15.47
N ALA A 419 -0.48 -25.02 -15.51
CA ALA A 419 -0.31 -23.79 -14.76
C ALA A 419 -0.49 -23.99 -13.24
N PHE A 420 -1.36 -24.90 -12.82
CA PHE A 420 -1.49 -25.27 -11.40
C PHE A 420 -0.26 -26.05 -10.90
N VAL A 421 0.28 -26.96 -11.73
CA VAL A 421 1.52 -27.70 -11.41
C VAL A 421 2.70 -26.75 -11.29
N ASP A 422 2.86 -25.83 -12.25
CA ASP A 422 3.87 -24.79 -12.23
C ASP A 422 3.75 -23.94 -10.95
N ARG A 423 2.54 -23.52 -10.61
CA ARG A 423 2.25 -22.78 -9.37
C ARG A 423 2.64 -23.56 -8.11
N ALA A 424 2.29 -24.85 -8.05
CA ALA A 424 2.63 -25.71 -6.92
C ALA A 424 4.15 -25.92 -6.81
N SER A 425 4.84 -26.14 -7.92
CA SER A 425 6.30 -26.27 -7.97
C SER A 425 7.03 -25.04 -7.43
N TRP A 426 6.57 -23.85 -7.86
CA TRP A 426 7.12 -22.60 -7.35
C TRP A 426 6.91 -22.45 -5.83
N ALA A 427 5.69 -22.75 -5.35
CA ALA A 427 5.37 -22.69 -3.92
C ALA A 427 6.19 -23.70 -3.11
N ALA A 428 6.41 -24.91 -3.63
CA ALA A 428 7.25 -25.92 -3.01
C ALA A 428 8.72 -25.45 -2.87
N THR A 429 9.24 -24.74 -3.88
CA THR A 429 10.57 -24.12 -3.79
C THR A 429 10.61 -23.02 -2.72
N GLY A 430 9.57 -22.17 -2.66
CA GLY A 430 9.42 -21.18 -1.58
C GLY A 430 9.37 -21.81 -0.19
N ALA A 431 8.63 -22.91 -0.04
CA ALA A 431 8.53 -23.64 1.21
C ALA A 431 9.89 -24.16 1.70
N ARG A 432 10.69 -24.74 0.80
CA ARG A 432 12.06 -25.19 1.18
C ARG A 432 12.92 -24.03 1.67
N TRP A 433 12.89 -22.88 1.01
CA TRP A 433 13.65 -21.70 1.43
C TRP A 433 13.16 -21.14 2.78
N ILE A 434 11.87 -21.19 3.05
CA ILE A 434 11.31 -20.82 4.36
C ILE A 434 11.79 -21.81 5.44
N ASP A 435 11.80 -23.12 5.16
CA ASP A 435 12.28 -24.12 6.09
C ASP A 435 13.78 -23.98 6.37
N GLU A 436 14.60 -23.72 5.33
CA GLU A 436 16.02 -23.39 5.47
C GLU A 436 16.23 -22.13 6.30
N GLN A 437 15.47 -21.06 6.00
CA GLN A 437 15.57 -19.80 6.75
C GLN A 437 15.24 -19.99 8.23
N ALA A 438 14.25 -20.81 8.57
CA ALA A 438 13.91 -21.07 9.96
C ALA A 438 15.04 -21.74 10.76
N VAL A 439 15.90 -22.53 10.10
CA VAL A 439 17.11 -23.08 10.74
C VAL A 439 18.13 -21.96 11.00
N PHE A 440 18.34 -21.08 10.02
CA PHE A 440 19.23 -19.93 10.19
C PHE A 440 18.73 -18.97 11.27
N ASP A 441 17.43 -18.70 11.32
CA ASP A 441 16.83 -17.85 12.36
C ASP A 441 17.01 -18.42 13.76
N ALA A 442 16.90 -19.75 13.89
CA ALA A 442 17.07 -20.46 15.18
C ALA A 442 18.55 -20.57 15.62
N THR A 443 19.50 -20.38 14.72
CA THR A 443 20.94 -20.47 14.99
C THR A 443 21.62 -19.11 14.90
N GLU A 444 22.06 -18.71 13.72
CA GLU A 444 22.73 -17.42 13.50
C GLU A 444 21.84 -16.21 13.86
N GLY A 445 20.52 -16.31 13.61
CA GLY A 445 19.56 -15.29 14.02
C GLY A 445 19.49 -15.11 15.54
N ALA A 446 19.58 -16.20 16.29
CA ALA A 446 19.63 -16.14 17.75
C ALA A 446 20.94 -15.48 18.24
N ASP A 447 22.08 -15.77 17.58
CA ASP A 447 23.36 -15.11 17.87
C ASP A 447 23.27 -13.60 17.65
N VAL A 448 22.70 -13.17 16.52
CA VAL A 448 22.51 -11.73 16.21
C VAL A 448 21.54 -11.08 17.20
N SER A 449 20.44 -11.77 17.57
CA SER A 449 19.51 -11.25 18.58
C SER A 449 20.19 -11.02 19.92
N ALA A 450 21.06 -11.94 20.34
CA ALA A 450 21.84 -11.79 21.58
C ALA A 450 22.84 -10.61 21.50
N LEU A 451 23.48 -10.40 20.33
CA LEU A 451 24.35 -9.23 20.12
C LEU A 451 23.58 -7.91 20.16
N ILE A 452 22.38 -7.87 19.59
CA ILE A 452 21.49 -6.70 19.63
C ILE A 452 21.12 -6.38 21.10
N GLN A 453 20.80 -7.39 21.91
CA GLN A 453 20.48 -7.18 23.33
C GLN A 453 21.67 -6.60 24.10
N ILE A 454 22.89 -7.12 23.89
CA ILE A 454 24.11 -6.59 24.49
C ILE A 454 24.32 -5.10 24.11
N ALA A 455 24.07 -4.75 22.84
CA ALA A 455 24.19 -3.36 22.40
C ALA A 455 23.14 -2.47 23.08
N LEU A 456 21.88 -2.90 23.17
CA LEU A 456 20.81 -2.14 23.82
C LEU A 456 21.06 -1.94 25.34
N GLU A 457 21.64 -2.93 26.02
CA GLU A 457 22.07 -2.82 27.40
C GLU A 457 23.25 -1.87 27.59
N ASN A 458 24.11 -1.70 26.56
CA ASN A 458 25.24 -0.78 26.57
C ASN A 458 24.82 0.69 26.33
N GLY A 459 23.57 0.93 25.90
CA GLY A 459 22.97 2.25 25.74
C GLY A 459 22.41 2.53 24.34
N PRO A 460 21.81 3.71 24.15
CA PRO A 460 21.19 4.08 22.86
C PRO A 460 22.23 4.30 21.77
N GLY A 461 21.82 4.17 20.52
CA GLY A 461 22.64 4.41 19.33
C GLY A 461 22.16 3.55 18.15
N ARG A 462 22.46 3.99 16.94
CA ARG A 462 22.05 3.32 15.71
C ARG A 462 22.96 2.18 15.33
N PHE A 463 22.38 1.21 14.60
CA PHE A 463 23.06 0.02 14.14
C PHE A 463 23.42 0.11 12.64
N TYR A 464 24.55 -0.48 12.29
CA TYR A 464 24.99 -0.66 10.92
C TYR A 464 25.48 -2.10 10.67
N GLY A 465 24.93 -2.76 9.69
CA GLY A 465 25.30 -4.11 9.24
C GLY A 465 25.58 -4.19 7.74
N GLY A 466 26.10 -3.09 7.17
CA GLY A 466 26.26 -2.91 5.72
C GLY A 466 24.98 -2.42 5.04
N MET A 467 25.08 -2.09 3.76
CA MET A 467 23.96 -1.60 2.95
C MET A 467 23.88 -2.36 1.61
N ARG A 468 22.77 -2.16 0.90
CA ARG A 468 22.54 -2.84 -0.37
C ARG A 468 23.59 -2.53 -1.45
N SER A 469 24.18 -1.34 -1.42
CA SER A 469 25.15 -0.86 -2.39
C SER A 469 26.58 -1.39 -2.16
N ASN A 470 26.82 -1.99 -1.00
CA ASN A 470 28.16 -2.52 -0.64
C ASN A 470 28.11 -4.00 -0.24
N TRP A 471 29.06 -4.43 0.61
CA TRP A 471 29.19 -5.80 1.11
C TRP A 471 27.94 -6.28 1.88
N GLY A 472 27.12 -5.39 2.45
CA GLY A 472 25.90 -5.71 3.16
C GLY A 472 24.90 -6.51 2.32
N ALA A 473 24.93 -6.39 0.98
CA ALA A 473 24.13 -7.24 0.11
C ALA A 473 24.48 -8.73 0.22
N ARG A 474 25.72 -9.06 0.63
CA ARG A 474 26.25 -10.44 0.75
C ARG A 474 26.28 -10.93 2.19
N TYR A 475 26.28 -10.03 3.18
CA TYR A 475 26.26 -10.38 4.59
C TYR A 475 24.83 -10.69 5.03
N ARG A 476 24.54 -11.99 5.19
CA ARG A 476 23.18 -12.50 5.32
C ARG A 476 23.07 -13.52 6.45
N ILE A 477 21.89 -13.58 7.05
CA ILE A 477 21.41 -14.71 7.87
C ILE A 477 20.52 -15.54 6.95
N GLY A 478 21.02 -16.69 6.51
CA GLY A 478 20.39 -17.46 5.45
C GLY A 478 20.24 -16.64 4.16
N GLN A 479 19.01 -16.32 3.78
CA GLN A 479 18.69 -15.50 2.59
C GLN A 479 18.55 -14.01 2.89
N VAL A 480 18.44 -13.61 4.17
CA VAL A 480 18.06 -12.25 4.58
C VAL A 480 19.31 -11.41 4.87
N PRO A 481 19.51 -10.26 4.19
CA PRO A 481 20.62 -9.37 4.46
C PRO A 481 20.58 -8.80 5.89
N MET A 482 21.75 -8.59 6.51
CA MET A 482 21.86 -8.12 7.89
C MET A 482 21.10 -6.81 8.13
N TYR A 483 21.16 -5.81 7.23
CA TYR A 483 20.41 -4.58 7.36
C TYR A 483 18.88 -4.80 7.43
N ALA A 484 18.36 -5.87 6.81
CA ALA A 484 16.94 -6.23 6.90
C ALA A 484 16.64 -7.00 8.19
N VAL A 485 17.60 -7.80 8.70
CA VAL A 485 17.51 -8.45 10.00
C VAL A 485 17.45 -7.41 11.12
N LEU A 486 18.33 -6.40 11.10
CA LEU A 486 18.33 -5.30 12.07
C LEU A 486 16.97 -4.59 12.10
N LEU A 487 16.46 -4.20 10.94
CA LEU A 487 15.15 -3.55 10.84
C LEU A 487 14.02 -4.45 11.36
N ALA A 488 14.07 -5.75 11.10
CA ALA A 488 13.08 -6.70 11.61
C ALA A 488 13.11 -6.88 13.14
N HIS A 489 14.21 -6.49 13.79
CA HIS A 489 14.31 -6.42 15.27
C HIS A 489 13.85 -5.06 15.82
N SER A 490 13.34 -4.18 14.97
CA SER A 490 12.85 -2.84 15.36
C SER A 490 13.91 -2.03 16.10
N VAL A 491 15.18 -2.13 15.67
CA VAL A 491 16.26 -1.23 16.10
C VAL A 491 16.49 -0.17 15.04
N GLU A 492 16.90 1.01 15.47
CA GLU A 492 17.25 2.10 14.57
C GLU A 492 18.45 1.69 13.71
N GLY A 493 18.19 1.39 12.43
CA GLY A 493 19.20 0.89 11.51
C GLY A 493 19.52 1.85 10.38
N VAL A 494 20.81 1.99 10.07
CA VAL A 494 21.30 2.67 8.87
C VAL A 494 21.69 1.62 7.84
N GLY A 495 21.28 1.82 6.57
CA GLY A 495 21.66 0.93 5.47
C GLY A 495 20.54 0.19 4.75
N PHE A 496 19.31 0.22 5.25
CA PHE A 496 18.13 -0.24 4.50
C PHE A 496 17.68 0.87 3.53
N THR A 497 18.55 1.20 2.60
CA THR A 497 18.42 2.39 1.77
C THR A 497 17.28 2.29 0.75
N ARG A 498 16.25 3.10 0.97
CA ARG A 498 15.22 3.45 -0.01
C ARG A 498 15.01 4.96 0.01
N PRO A 499 15.27 5.66 -1.09
CA PRO A 499 15.41 7.12 -1.09
C PRO A 499 14.09 7.90 -0.94
N THR A 500 12.99 7.27 -0.58
CA THR A 500 11.67 7.90 -0.44
C THR A 500 11.03 7.74 0.94
N TRP A 501 11.78 7.34 1.98
CA TRP A 501 11.19 7.04 3.28
C TRP A 501 11.11 8.25 4.20
N SER A 502 12.13 9.12 4.17
CA SER A 502 12.22 10.37 4.92
C SER A 502 12.96 11.41 4.08
N LEU A 503 13.03 12.65 4.54
CA LEU A 503 13.87 13.68 3.92
C LEU A 503 15.36 13.30 4.01
N SER A 504 15.76 12.53 5.02
CA SER A 504 17.16 12.07 5.17
C SER A 504 17.52 10.88 4.28
N SER A 505 16.53 10.17 3.70
CA SER A 505 16.78 8.96 2.90
C SER A 505 17.76 9.15 1.74
N PRO A 506 17.71 10.22 0.91
CA PRO A 506 18.65 10.40 -0.20
C PRO A 506 20.06 10.70 0.28
N ILE A 507 20.21 11.16 1.52
CA ILE A 507 21.50 11.47 2.12
C ILE A 507 22.08 10.23 2.79
N GLU A 508 21.29 9.46 3.53
CA GLU A 508 21.65 8.13 4.03
C GLU A 508 22.18 7.22 2.92
N TYR A 509 21.60 7.30 1.72
CA TYR A 509 22.05 6.56 0.54
C TYR A 509 23.50 6.88 0.14
N ARG A 510 24.02 8.06 0.52
CA ARG A 510 25.38 8.55 0.28
C ARG A 510 26.34 8.33 1.46
N PHE A 511 25.90 7.61 2.51
CA PHE A 511 26.75 7.25 3.64
C PHE A 511 28.02 6.54 3.16
N SER A 512 29.17 7.03 3.65
CA SER A 512 30.49 6.42 3.41
C SER A 512 30.98 5.70 4.66
N GLU A 513 31.06 4.37 4.59
CA GLU A 513 31.49 3.54 5.71
C GLU A 513 32.93 3.74 6.15
N THR A 514 33.76 4.38 5.33
CA THR A 514 35.16 4.66 5.63
C THR A 514 35.40 6.06 6.19
N ASN A 515 34.35 6.87 6.31
CA ASN A 515 34.44 8.21 6.85
C ASN A 515 33.95 8.23 8.32
N PRO A 516 34.82 8.41 9.32
CA PRO A 516 34.42 8.43 10.73
C PRO A 516 33.38 9.51 11.06
N ALA A 517 33.45 10.69 10.41
CA ALA A 517 32.49 11.76 10.63
C ALA A 517 31.04 11.37 10.25
N HIS A 518 30.85 10.44 9.30
CA HIS A 518 29.52 9.97 8.96
C HIS A 518 28.92 9.08 10.05
N TYR A 519 29.74 8.34 10.81
CA TYR A 519 29.25 7.55 11.95
C TYR A 519 28.74 8.46 13.06
N ASP A 520 29.49 9.52 13.36
CA ASP A 520 29.06 10.51 14.34
C ASP A 520 27.81 11.27 13.83
N LEU A 521 27.83 11.79 12.59
CA LEU A 521 26.72 12.54 12.00
C LEU A 521 25.40 11.75 12.03
N PHE A 522 25.44 10.44 11.76
CA PHE A 522 24.24 9.58 11.76
C PHE A 522 24.01 8.84 13.09
N ASP A 523 24.83 9.12 14.13
CA ASP A 523 24.82 8.43 15.42
C ASP A 523 24.89 6.91 15.29
N ILE A 524 25.76 6.40 14.41
CA ILE A 524 25.99 4.97 14.27
C ILE A 524 26.99 4.55 15.33
N ARG A 525 26.47 3.95 16.40
CA ARG A 525 27.26 3.49 17.53
C ARG A 525 27.62 2.01 17.45
N TYR A 526 26.77 1.19 16.83
CA TYR A 526 26.93 -0.26 16.82
C TYR A 526 27.13 -0.82 15.42
N LEU A 527 28.20 -1.61 15.26
CA LEU A 527 28.45 -2.36 14.01
C LEU A 527 28.26 -3.84 14.28
N ILE A 528 27.48 -4.52 13.45
CA ILE A 528 27.46 -5.99 13.44
C ILE A 528 28.11 -6.46 12.16
N LEU A 529 29.29 -7.09 12.28
CA LEU A 529 30.12 -7.55 11.18
C LEU A 529 30.35 -9.06 11.22
N SER A 530 30.71 -9.63 10.05
CA SER A 530 31.24 -11.00 10.04
C SER A 530 32.67 -11.01 10.62
N GLN A 531 33.04 -12.07 11.30
CA GLN A 531 34.38 -12.26 11.89
C GLN A 531 35.53 -12.07 10.88
N ASP A 532 35.27 -12.29 9.59
CA ASP A 532 36.26 -12.14 8.52
C ASP A 532 36.42 -10.69 8.06
N ARG A 533 35.64 -9.77 8.63
CA ARG A 533 35.63 -8.35 8.26
C ARG A 533 36.09 -7.47 9.40
N ARG A 534 37.10 -6.66 9.15
CA ARG A 534 37.53 -5.62 10.06
C ARG A 534 36.57 -4.43 10.02
N PRO A 535 36.38 -3.73 11.16
CA PRO A 535 35.66 -2.45 11.16
C PRO A 535 36.30 -1.48 10.17
N PRO A 536 35.50 -0.73 9.39
CA PRO A 536 36.04 0.23 8.42
C PRO A 536 36.53 1.53 9.09
N VAL A 537 36.21 1.73 10.35
CA VAL A 537 36.65 2.85 11.22
C VAL A 537 37.12 2.27 12.54
N ASP A 538 37.74 3.13 13.38
CA ASP A 538 38.17 2.74 14.74
C ASP A 538 36.93 2.32 15.56
N ALA A 539 36.96 1.11 16.10
CA ALA A 539 35.86 0.53 16.84
C ALA A 539 36.36 -0.53 17.84
N GLU A 540 35.69 -0.63 18.98
CA GLU A 540 35.99 -1.58 20.05
C GLU A 540 35.08 -2.82 19.92
N GLU A 541 35.67 -4.02 20.05
CA GLU A 541 34.87 -5.26 20.07
C GLU A 541 34.16 -5.38 21.42
N LEU A 542 32.83 -5.34 21.44
CA LEU A 542 32.01 -5.54 22.63
C LEU A 542 31.70 -7.01 22.89
N ALA A 543 31.35 -7.74 21.83
CA ALA A 543 30.93 -9.13 21.97
C ALA A 543 31.05 -9.90 20.65
N ARG A 544 31.14 -11.24 20.78
CA ARG A 544 31.16 -12.16 19.64
C ARG A 544 30.21 -13.33 19.88
N ARG A 545 29.43 -13.69 18.85
CA ARG A 545 28.55 -14.85 18.82
C ARG A 545 28.66 -15.54 17.46
N GLY A 546 28.99 -16.81 17.45
CA GLY A 546 29.23 -17.53 16.20
C GLY A 546 30.23 -16.78 15.30
N ARG A 547 29.83 -16.51 14.06
CA ARG A 547 30.61 -15.73 13.11
C ARG A 547 30.33 -14.21 13.13
N HIS A 548 29.49 -13.75 14.04
CA HIS A 548 29.07 -12.36 14.16
C HIS A 548 29.81 -11.67 15.29
N VAL A 549 30.24 -10.45 15.03
CA VAL A 549 30.97 -9.62 16.01
C VAL A 549 30.27 -8.28 16.12
N LEU A 550 29.97 -7.89 17.35
CA LEU A 550 29.45 -6.57 17.70
C LEU A 550 30.62 -5.67 18.05
N TYR A 551 30.69 -4.53 17.40
CA TYR A 551 31.65 -3.46 17.72
C TYR A 551 30.93 -2.20 18.14
N GLU A 552 31.57 -1.42 18.99
CA GLU A 552 31.17 -0.07 19.34
C GLU A 552 32.08 0.96 18.65
N VAL A 553 31.46 1.93 18.00
CA VAL A 553 32.15 3.15 17.45
C VAL A 553 31.83 4.30 18.37
N ARG A 554 32.79 5.16 18.58
CA ARG A 554 32.56 6.40 19.33
C ARG A 554 31.57 7.28 18.57
N SER A 555 30.52 7.69 19.24
CA SER A 555 29.45 8.57 18.73
C SER A 555 29.20 9.66 19.79
N GLY A 556 28.86 10.87 19.33
CA GLY A 556 28.53 12.02 20.20
C GLY A 556 27.12 11.99 20.76
N GLY A 557 26.31 10.94 20.46
CA GLY A 557 24.91 10.84 20.85
C GLY A 557 23.94 11.45 19.81
N TYR A 558 22.66 11.49 20.16
CA TYR A 558 21.60 11.98 19.28
C TYR A 558 21.54 13.50 19.14
N VAL A 559 22.11 14.23 20.09
CA VAL A 559 22.14 15.70 20.04
C VAL A 559 23.56 16.20 19.76
N GLU A 560 23.67 17.10 18.82
CA GLU A 560 24.94 17.73 18.45
C GLU A 560 24.81 19.26 18.40
N ILE A 561 25.90 19.96 18.74
CA ILE A 561 25.99 21.41 18.70
C ILE A 561 26.91 21.77 17.54
N VAL A 562 26.38 22.48 16.52
CA VAL A 562 27.13 22.77 15.31
C VAL A 562 27.06 24.27 14.96
N ASP A 563 28.08 24.76 14.27
CA ASP A 563 28.05 26.07 13.62
C ASP A 563 27.23 26.00 12.33
N VAL A 564 26.49 27.07 12.05
CA VAL A 564 25.61 27.15 10.87
C VAL A 564 26.33 27.87 9.74
N LEU A 565 26.54 27.17 8.64
CA LEU A 565 27.06 27.73 7.38
C LEU A 565 25.94 28.39 6.57
N PRO A 566 26.32 29.23 5.57
CA PRO A 566 25.35 29.76 4.61
C PRO A 566 24.44 28.68 4.04
N ALA A 567 23.18 29.02 3.87
CA ALA A 567 22.16 28.08 3.50
C ALA A 567 22.28 27.55 2.04
N VAL A 568 21.91 26.30 1.85
CA VAL A 568 21.65 25.71 0.53
C VAL A 568 20.15 25.71 0.25
N GLU A 569 19.77 26.02 -0.98
CA GLU A 569 18.39 25.88 -1.45
C GLU A 569 18.16 24.47 -1.94
N ALA A 570 17.08 23.83 -1.47
CA ALA A 570 16.72 22.47 -1.85
C ALA A 570 15.21 22.30 -1.92
N GLY A 571 14.80 21.35 -2.75
CA GLY A 571 13.41 20.90 -2.86
C GLY A 571 13.29 19.40 -2.71
N ARG A 572 12.06 18.91 -2.77
CA ARG A 572 11.70 17.48 -2.65
C ARG A 572 12.46 16.55 -3.61
N THR A 573 12.96 17.10 -4.72
CA THR A 573 13.51 16.33 -5.85
C THR A 573 15.02 16.31 -5.93
N ASP A 574 15.72 17.18 -5.19
CA ASP A 574 17.14 17.39 -5.30
C ASP A 574 17.86 17.57 -3.96
N LEU A 575 17.16 17.47 -2.83
CA LEU A 575 17.73 17.64 -1.49
C LEU A 575 19.03 16.86 -1.30
N GLY A 576 19.04 15.58 -1.68
CA GLY A 576 20.24 14.75 -1.56
C GLY A 576 21.39 15.22 -2.46
N ALA A 577 21.08 15.78 -3.64
CA ALA A 577 22.09 16.31 -4.56
C ALA A 577 22.67 17.63 -4.04
N GLN A 578 21.84 18.51 -3.46
CA GLN A 578 22.27 19.80 -2.93
C GLN A 578 23.16 19.67 -1.68
N VAL A 579 22.89 18.67 -0.84
CA VAL A 579 23.63 18.42 0.41
C VAL A 579 24.89 17.55 0.19
N ALA A 580 24.95 16.80 -0.94
CA ALA A 580 26.05 15.88 -1.21
C ALA A 580 27.46 16.50 -1.22
N PRO A 581 27.72 17.74 -1.73
CA PRO A 581 29.04 18.37 -1.68
C PRO A 581 29.54 18.57 -0.24
N TRP A 582 28.68 19.09 0.63
CA TRP A 582 28.98 19.24 2.05
C TRP A 582 29.28 17.90 2.74
N LEU A 583 28.43 16.90 2.50
CA LEU A 583 28.62 15.56 3.08
C LEU A 583 29.97 14.92 2.69
N GLY A 584 30.46 15.21 1.48
CA GLY A 584 31.74 14.71 0.97
C GLY A 584 32.96 15.54 1.37
N SER A 585 32.80 16.66 2.08
CA SER A 585 33.86 17.54 2.53
C SER A 585 34.33 17.17 3.95
N ASP A 586 35.24 17.97 4.51
CA ASP A 586 35.71 17.90 5.92
C ASP A 586 34.79 18.66 6.89
N LEU A 587 33.83 19.45 6.39
CA LEU A 587 32.96 20.30 7.18
C LEU A 587 32.11 19.53 8.21
N PRO A 588 31.55 18.33 7.92
CA PRO A 588 30.88 17.54 8.94
C PRO A 588 31.78 17.22 10.15
N SER A 589 33.06 16.88 9.91
CA SER A 589 34.01 16.59 11.00
C SER A 589 34.41 17.81 11.83
N ARG A 590 34.14 18.99 11.28
CA ARG A 590 34.41 20.30 11.99
C ARG A 590 33.16 20.81 12.68
N GLY A 591 32.05 20.06 12.70
CA GLY A 591 30.80 20.50 13.28
C GLY A 591 30.21 21.74 12.59
N ALA A 592 30.39 21.88 11.28
CA ALA A 592 29.91 23.02 10.50
C ALA A 592 28.93 22.54 9.40
N ASN A 593 27.66 22.90 9.57
CA ASN A 593 26.57 22.37 8.74
C ASN A 593 25.81 23.51 8.05
N PRO A 594 25.55 23.44 6.72
CA PRO A 594 24.73 24.45 6.06
C PRO A 594 23.27 24.38 6.52
N GLY A 595 22.68 25.55 6.73
CA GLY A 595 21.22 25.65 6.84
C GLY A 595 20.56 25.18 5.56
N ILE A 596 19.31 24.72 5.62
CA ILE A 596 18.57 24.29 4.44
C ILE A 596 17.31 25.15 4.28
N ALA A 597 17.24 25.89 3.16
CA ALA A 597 16.01 26.50 2.68
C ALA A 597 15.27 25.45 1.84
N PHE A 598 14.10 25.00 2.32
CA PHE A 598 13.39 23.87 1.73
C PHE A 598 11.99 24.25 1.26
N GLU A 599 11.69 24.06 -0.03
CA GLU A 599 10.36 24.33 -0.63
C GLU A 599 9.80 25.72 -0.25
N GLY A 600 10.68 26.73 -0.17
CA GLY A 600 10.33 28.11 0.20
C GLY A 600 10.29 28.39 1.70
N HIS A 601 10.57 27.42 2.57
CA HIS A 601 10.76 27.64 4.01
C HIS A 601 12.19 28.15 4.28
N ALA A 602 12.28 29.17 5.14
CA ALA A 602 13.54 29.83 5.44
C ALA A 602 14.52 28.93 6.18
N ALA A 603 15.76 28.99 5.81
CA ALA A 603 16.86 28.39 6.54
C ALA A 603 17.16 29.15 7.84
N PRO A 604 17.91 28.55 8.81
CA PRO A 604 18.51 29.26 9.92
C PRO A 604 19.55 30.30 9.43
N ASP A 605 19.74 31.38 10.21
CA ASP A 605 20.80 32.34 9.98
C ASP A 605 22.18 31.67 10.15
N ALA A 606 23.11 31.98 9.25
CA ALA A 606 24.48 31.50 9.35
C ALA A 606 25.19 32.10 10.56
N THR A 607 25.94 31.29 11.29
CA THR A 607 26.80 31.73 12.40
C THR A 607 28.25 31.91 11.98
N THR A 608 28.66 31.29 10.87
CA THR A 608 30.02 31.34 10.32
C THR A 608 30.00 31.11 8.79
N THR A 609 31.18 31.20 8.18
CA THR A 609 31.41 30.84 6.77
C THR A 609 32.41 29.67 6.68
N GLU A 610 32.49 28.98 5.54
CA GLU A 610 33.40 27.83 5.37
C GLU A 610 34.87 28.16 5.71
N ASP A 611 35.33 29.35 5.33
CA ASP A 611 36.71 29.81 5.58
C ASP A 611 36.95 30.28 7.03
N ALA A 612 35.90 30.51 7.80
CA ALA A 612 35.95 31.08 9.14
C ALA A 612 35.42 30.15 10.25
N VAL A 613 35.25 28.84 9.94
CA VAL A 613 34.81 27.86 10.95
C VAL A 613 35.82 27.80 12.09
N PRO A 614 35.42 28.13 13.33
CA PRO A 614 36.33 28.07 14.49
C PRO A 614 36.83 26.64 14.75
N GLU A 615 38.07 26.51 15.25
CA GLU A 615 38.62 25.20 15.63
C GLU A 615 37.94 24.63 16.88
N ASP A 616 37.57 25.50 17.83
CA ASP A 616 36.87 25.09 19.04
C ASP A 616 35.37 24.84 18.80
N PRO A 617 34.80 23.77 19.35
CA PRO A 617 33.38 23.53 19.24
C PRO A 617 32.56 24.67 19.85
N PRO A 618 31.35 24.97 19.33
CA PRO A 618 30.54 26.09 19.80
C PRO A 618 29.98 25.90 21.22
N GLY A 619 30.02 24.68 21.74
CA GLY A 619 29.53 24.33 23.06
C GLY A 619 29.65 22.85 23.35
N LEU A 620 29.05 22.42 24.44
CA LEU A 620 28.98 21.00 24.83
C LEU A 620 27.58 20.61 25.25
N VAL A 621 27.24 19.38 24.99
CA VAL A 621 26.04 18.71 25.50
C VAL A 621 26.36 18.23 26.92
N ALA A 622 25.71 18.84 27.92
CA ALA A 622 25.93 18.50 29.34
C ALA A 622 25.08 17.27 29.76
N ALA A 623 23.92 17.09 29.16
CA ALA A 623 23.05 15.94 29.38
C ALA A 623 22.08 15.80 28.21
N GLU A 624 21.71 14.57 27.84
CA GLU A 624 20.62 14.27 26.92
C GLU A 624 19.78 13.13 27.44
N ALA A 625 18.49 13.22 27.15
CA ALA A 625 17.51 12.15 27.33
C ALA A 625 16.66 12.07 26.06
N VAL A 626 16.82 11.01 25.28
CA VAL A 626 16.22 10.86 23.96
C VAL A 626 15.41 9.58 23.90
N ASP A 627 14.14 9.73 23.55
CA ASP A 627 13.24 8.64 23.20
C ASP A 627 12.55 8.95 21.87
N LEU A 628 13.17 8.52 20.77
CA LEU A 628 12.64 8.77 19.45
C LEU A 628 11.38 7.92 19.15
N ARG A 629 11.12 6.84 19.90
CA ARG A 629 9.85 6.08 19.74
C ARG A 629 8.66 6.86 20.27
N GLU A 630 8.87 7.60 21.36
CA GLU A 630 7.90 8.56 21.87
C GLU A 630 7.93 9.91 21.12
N GLY A 631 8.92 10.12 20.26
CA GLY A 631 9.11 11.38 19.54
C GLY A 631 9.55 12.51 20.45
N VAL A 632 10.34 12.25 21.50
CA VAL A 632 10.77 13.23 22.49
C VAL A 632 12.28 13.20 22.69
N ALA A 633 12.89 14.38 22.70
CA ALA A 633 14.28 14.53 23.11
C ALA A 633 14.42 15.78 23.97
N THR A 634 15.17 15.68 25.08
CA THR A 634 15.49 16.81 25.96
C THR A 634 16.98 16.84 26.20
N THR A 635 17.58 18.00 26.01
CA THR A 635 19.02 18.18 26.21
C THR A 635 19.34 19.45 27.03
N THR A 636 20.37 19.36 27.82
CA THR A 636 20.98 20.55 28.47
C THR A 636 22.29 20.85 27.76
N VAL A 637 22.42 22.07 27.24
CA VAL A 637 23.58 22.51 26.50
C VAL A 637 24.27 23.70 27.20
N ALA A 638 25.58 23.82 27.03
CA ALA A 638 26.34 24.97 27.44
C ALA A 638 27.08 25.54 26.23
N LEU A 639 26.65 26.71 25.74
CA LEU A 639 27.11 27.33 24.51
C LEU A 639 28.05 28.51 24.81
N GLY A 640 29.24 28.51 24.21
CA GLY A 640 30.18 29.63 24.27
C GLY A 640 29.86 30.75 23.27
N ARG A 641 29.14 30.42 22.20
CA ARG A 641 28.66 31.32 21.15
C ARG A 641 27.29 30.83 20.63
N PRO A 642 26.55 31.69 19.92
CA PRO A 642 25.29 31.22 19.27
C PRO A 642 25.58 30.06 18.33
N ALA A 643 24.81 28.95 18.46
CA ALA A 643 25.03 27.74 17.70
C ALA A 643 23.72 26.99 17.48
N MET A 644 23.70 26.07 16.53
CA MET A 644 22.60 25.17 16.30
C MET A 644 22.66 23.98 17.26
N VAL A 645 21.60 23.81 18.05
CA VAL A 645 21.38 22.56 18.77
C VAL A 645 20.55 21.66 17.82
N MET A 646 21.19 20.60 17.33
CA MET A 646 20.65 19.70 16.32
C MET A 646 20.31 18.34 16.93
N LEU A 647 19.12 17.83 16.68
CA LEU A 647 18.73 16.45 16.95
C LEU A 647 18.93 15.62 15.67
N LYS A 648 19.74 14.57 15.74
CA LYS A 648 20.14 13.70 14.63
C LYS A 648 18.98 12.80 14.15
N THR A 649 17.87 13.42 13.78
CA THR A 649 16.68 12.76 13.20
C THR A 649 16.13 13.61 12.06
N SER A 650 15.43 12.96 11.11
CA SER A 650 14.91 13.63 9.92
C SER A 650 13.99 14.78 10.29
N PHE A 651 14.09 15.89 9.58
CA PHE A 651 13.21 17.03 9.77
C PHE A 651 11.76 16.68 9.37
N ASP A 652 10.83 17.19 10.18
CA ASP A 652 9.42 17.26 9.90
C ASP A 652 8.87 18.55 10.52
N PRO A 653 7.97 19.32 9.88
CA PRO A 653 7.47 20.59 10.43
C PRO A 653 6.64 20.42 11.70
N ARG A 654 6.31 19.17 12.06
CA ARG A 654 5.55 18.85 13.27
C ARG A 654 6.42 18.64 14.50
N TRP A 655 7.72 18.73 14.37
CA TRP A 655 8.58 18.85 15.53
C TRP A 655 8.32 20.19 16.20
N GLN A 656 7.99 20.17 17.47
CA GLN A 656 7.93 21.36 18.34
C GLN A 656 9.25 21.48 19.07
N VAL A 657 9.75 22.69 19.17
CA VAL A 657 11.00 22.97 19.88
C VAL A 657 10.73 23.98 20.97
N THR A 658 11.25 23.75 22.18
CA THR A 658 11.27 24.75 23.24
C THR A 658 12.69 24.97 23.71
N VAL A 659 13.04 26.23 24.00
CA VAL A 659 14.29 26.63 24.61
C VAL A 659 13.93 27.27 25.96
N ASP A 660 14.40 26.69 27.05
CA ASP A 660 14.07 27.10 28.43
C ASP A 660 12.56 27.21 28.67
N GLY A 661 11.79 26.30 28.06
CA GLY A 661 10.32 26.27 28.14
C GLY A 661 9.62 27.29 27.23
N VAL A 662 10.33 28.11 26.46
CA VAL A 662 9.74 29.04 25.49
C VAL A 662 9.69 28.38 24.11
N ALA A 663 8.50 28.36 23.49
CA ALA A 663 8.29 27.79 22.17
C ALA A 663 9.12 28.51 21.10
N ALA A 664 9.76 27.72 20.23
CA ALA A 664 10.58 28.20 19.12
C ALA A 664 10.28 27.38 17.85
N GLN A 665 10.44 27.98 16.68
CA GLN A 665 10.21 27.28 15.42
C GLN A 665 11.35 26.29 15.13
N PRO A 666 11.05 25.04 14.72
CA PRO A 666 12.08 24.11 14.26
C PRO A 666 12.74 24.64 12.98
N GLN A 667 14.00 24.34 12.81
CA GLN A 667 14.81 24.76 11.67
C GLN A 667 15.45 23.52 11.03
N MET A 668 15.57 23.52 9.70
CA MET A 668 16.21 22.43 8.98
C MET A 668 17.69 22.74 8.76
N ILE A 669 18.54 21.79 9.13
CA ILE A 669 19.99 21.89 8.95
C ILE A 669 20.51 20.60 8.27
N ALA A 670 21.60 20.70 7.50
CA ALA A 670 22.18 19.50 6.87
C ALA A 670 22.59 18.44 7.92
N PRO A 671 22.34 17.16 7.59
CA PRO A 671 21.96 16.57 6.31
C PRO A 671 20.47 16.74 5.92
N SER A 672 19.58 16.99 6.80
CA SER A 672 18.15 17.30 6.76
C SER A 672 17.55 17.07 8.16
N PHE A 673 18.30 17.43 9.18
CA PHE A 673 17.93 17.20 10.56
C PHE A 673 17.16 18.39 11.14
N VAL A 674 16.43 18.10 12.23
CA VAL A 674 15.75 19.14 12.99
C VAL A 674 16.71 19.78 13.97
N GLY A 675 16.67 21.10 14.06
CA GLY A 675 17.48 21.85 15.02
C GLY A 675 16.84 23.17 15.38
N ARG A 676 17.54 23.90 16.28
CA ARG A 676 17.21 25.26 16.66
C ARG A 676 18.48 26.05 16.97
N LEU A 677 18.60 27.24 16.37
CA LEU A 677 19.64 28.19 16.70
C LEU A 677 19.39 28.76 18.10
N VAL A 678 20.36 28.60 19.00
CA VAL A 678 20.30 28.96 20.43
C VAL A 678 21.43 29.96 20.75
N PRO A 679 21.18 31.03 21.53
CA PRO A 679 22.20 31.97 21.90
C PRO A 679 23.27 31.37 22.85
N ALA A 680 24.36 32.10 23.09
CA ALA A 680 25.37 31.72 24.08
C ALA A 680 24.73 31.64 25.48
N GLY A 681 25.14 30.65 26.28
CA GLY A 681 24.61 30.42 27.62
C GLY A 681 24.37 28.96 27.92
N ARG A 682 23.76 28.70 29.08
CA ARG A 682 23.29 27.37 29.44
C ARG A 682 21.80 27.32 29.22
N HIS A 683 21.35 26.34 28.40
CA HIS A 683 19.95 26.21 27.97
C HIS A 683 19.47 24.77 28.08
N VAL A 684 18.16 24.62 28.31
CA VAL A 684 17.46 23.37 28.17
C VAL A 684 16.65 23.42 26.86
N VAL A 685 16.98 22.55 25.91
CA VAL A 685 16.28 22.45 24.63
C VAL A 685 15.48 21.14 24.62
N ARG A 686 14.17 21.23 24.28
CA ARG A 686 13.29 20.09 24.15
C ARG A 686 12.72 20.04 22.73
N PHE A 687 12.81 18.89 22.12
CA PHE A 687 12.17 18.54 20.86
C PHE A 687 11.04 17.56 21.16
N GLU A 688 9.87 17.78 20.55
CA GLU A 688 8.70 16.91 20.70
C GLU A 688 7.94 16.82 19.37
N TYR A 689 7.73 15.61 18.86
CA TYR A 689 6.96 15.40 17.66
C TYR A 689 5.47 15.40 18.00
N GLU A 690 4.70 16.30 17.38
CA GLU A 690 3.26 16.36 17.53
C GLU A 690 2.56 15.73 16.30
N PRO A 691 1.76 14.66 16.48
CA PRO A 691 0.96 14.09 15.42
C PRO A 691 0.03 15.12 14.76
N TYR A 692 -0.45 14.83 13.54
CA TYR A 692 -1.45 15.67 12.88
C TYR A 692 -2.65 15.90 13.80
N PRO A 693 -3.10 17.15 13.98
CA PRO A 693 -4.17 17.42 14.92
C PRO A 693 -5.52 16.94 14.39
N ARG A 694 -6.44 16.67 15.31
CA ARG A 694 -7.87 16.50 15.00
C ARG A 694 -8.23 15.26 14.18
N TYR A 695 -7.51 14.14 14.35
CA TYR A 695 -7.96 12.85 13.81
C TYR A 695 -9.39 12.49 14.25
N ASP A 696 -9.77 12.88 15.46
CA ASP A 696 -11.14 12.76 16.02
C ASP A 696 -12.19 13.39 15.10
N VAL A 697 -11.94 14.61 14.64
CA VAL A 697 -12.85 15.34 13.73
C VAL A 697 -12.86 14.68 12.35
N LEU A 698 -11.70 14.27 11.82
CA LEU A 698 -11.63 13.62 10.51
C LEU A 698 -12.39 12.28 10.50
N LEU A 699 -12.28 11.49 11.56
CA LEU A 699 -13.04 10.25 11.74
C LEU A 699 -14.54 10.52 11.91
N LEU A 700 -14.91 11.56 12.66
CA LEU A 700 -16.31 11.97 12.81
C LEU A 700 -16.93 12.40 11.48
N ILE A 701 -16.21 13.17 10.66
CA ILE A 701 -16.65 13.55 9.30
C ILE A 701 -16.92 12.28 8.49
N GLY A 702 -16.02 11.30 8.54
CA GLY A 702 -16.18 10.02 7.86
C GLY A 702 -17.43 9.26 8.32
N ALA A 703 -17.63 9.17 9.63
CA ALA A 703 -18.78 8.49 10.22
C ALA A 703 -20.12 9.17 9.86
N LEU A 704 -20.18 10.49 9.97
CA LEU A 704 -21.37 11.28 9.60
C LEU A 704 -21.68 11.17 8.10
N THR A 705 -20.64 11.15 7.25
CA THR A 705 -20.80 10.94 5.81
C THR A 705 -21.41 9.57 5.52
N LEU A 706 -20.91 8.51 6.15
CA LEU A 706 -21.48 7.16 6.00
C LEU A 706 -22.92 7.09 6.47
N ALA A 707 -23.23 7.68 7.62
CA ALA A 707 -24.60 7.75 8.13
C ALA A 707 -25.52 8.52 7.17
N GLY A 708 -25.08 9.67 6.66
CA GLY A 708 -25.84 10.46 5.69
C GLY A 708 -26.10 9.70 4.38
N LEU A 709 -25.11 8.96 3.88
CA LEU A 709 -25.24 8.13 2.67
C LEU A 709 -26.12 6.87 2.90
N ALA A 710 -26.15 6.34 4.12
CA ALA A 710 -26.95 5.17 4.47
C ALA A 710 -28.43 5.52 4.66
N PHE A 711 -28.73 6.58 5.37
CA PHE A 711 -30.08 6.93 5.82
C PHE A 711 -30.72 8.05 5.00
N GLY A 712 -29.95 8.96 4.41
CA GLY A 712 -30.42 10.13 3.68
C GLY A 712 -31.36 9.83 2.52
N PRO A 713 -31.05 8.86 1.62
CA PRO A 713 -31.94 8.53 0.50
C PRO A 713 -33.32 8.07 0.94
N GLY A 714 -33.40 7.21 1.96
CA GLY A 714 -34.68 6.72 2.49
C GLY A 714 -35.50 7.81 3.19
N TRP A 715 -34.84 8.76 3.82
CA TRP A 715 -35.51 9.91 4.46
C TRP A 715 -36.06 10.89 3.41
N LEU A 716 -35.33 11.15 2.33
CA LEU A 716 -35.77 12.00 1.22
C LEU A 716 -36.95 11.39 0.48
N GLU A 717 -36.97 10.06 0.27
CA GLU A 717 -38.10 9.36 -0.32
C GLU A 717 -39.36 9.45 0.56
N ARG A 718 -39.24 9.25 1.87
CA ARG A 718 -40.37 9.40 2.82
C ARG A 718 -40.92 10.84 2.85
N ARG A 719 -40.05 11.86 2.84
CA ARG A 719 -40.46 13.26 2.76
C ARG A 719 -41.19 13.58 1.47
N ARG A 720 -40.71 13.09 0.31
CA ARG A 720 -41.39 13.26 -0.98
C ARG A 720 -42.75 12.59 -1.02
N SER A 721 -42.86 11.38 -0.45
CA SER A 721 -44.14 10.68 -0.32
C SER A 721 -45.11 11.39 0.60
N ALA A 722 -44.65 11.93 1.73
CA ALA A 722 -45.45 12.72 2.65
C ALA A 722 -45.91 14.08 2.04
N ALA A 723 -45.01 14.75 1.30
CA ALA A 723 -45.35 15.99 0.58
C ALA A 723 -46.31 15.75 -0.59
N GLY A 724 -46.22 14.60 -1.28
CA GLY A 724 -47.18 14.19 -2.31
C GLY A 724 -48.56 13.84 -1.74
N ALA A 725 -48.60 13.26 -0.53
CA ALA A 725 -49.85 12.94 0.16
C ALA A 725 -50.56 14.18 0.72
N SER A 726 -49.83 15.21 1.09
CA SER A 726 -50.40 16.50 1.52
C SER A 726 -50.86 17.41 0.37
N GLY A 727 -50.42 17.13 -0.87
CA GLY A 727 -50.86 17.89 -2.05
C GLY A 727 -52.11 17.39 -2.77
N THR A 728 -52.63 16.19 -2.37
CA THR A 728 -53.86 15.60 -2.97
C THR A 728 -55.11 15.74 -2.10
N GLY A 729 -55.02 16.45 -0.95
CA GLY A 729 -56.13 16.67 -0.02
C GLY A 729 -56.85 17.99 -0.18
N GLY A 730 -56.96 18.57 -1.36
CA GLY A 730 -57.56 19.91 -1.54
C GLY A 730 -58.24 20.13 -2.87
N VAL A 731 -58.99 19.15 -3.43
CA VAL A 731 -60.04 19.40 -4.47
C VAL A 731 -61.00 18.22 -4.42
N ALA A 732 -61.95 18.26 -3.50
CA ALA A 732 -63.21 17.53 -3.60
C ALA A 732 -64.26 18.34 -2.85
N ASP A 733 -65.37 18.53 -3.50
CA ASP A 733 -66.62 19.10 -3.02
C ASP A 733 -66.77 20.63 -3.07
N ASP A 734 -67.15 21.13 -4.21
CA ASP A 734 -68.18 22.19 -4.35
C ASP A 734 -68.85 22.08 -5.76
N GLN A 735 -69.67 21.03 -5.97
CA GLN A 735 -70.68 20.96 -7.03
C GLN A 735 -71.82 20.04 -6.59
N GLU A 736 -72.67 20.63 -5.73
CA GLU A 736 -74.11 20.27 -5.66
C GLU A 736 -74.81 21.38 -4.91
N LEU A 737 -75.54 22.17 -5.65
CA LEU A 737 -76.76 22.84 -5.28
C LEU A 737 -77.11 23.96 -6.26
N ILE A 738 -77.75 23.68 -7.37
CA ILE A 738 -78.80 24.50 -7.97
C ILE A 738 -79.63 23.54 -8.84
N GLY A 739 -80.75 23.10 -8.25
CA GLY A 739 -81.84 22.47 -8.98
C GLY A 739 -82.88 23.53 -9.31
N ASP A 740 -83.63 23.18 -10.31
CA ASP A 740 -84.97 23.64 -10.70
C ASP A 740 -85.30 25.14 -10.83
N ALA A 741 -85.40 25.57 -12.07
CA ALA A 741 -86.58 26.16 -12.66
C ALA A 741 -86.49 26.13 -14.18
#